data_73e9cb771e1310cc5d97f0183ce73b2e
#
_entry.id   73e9cb771e1310cc5d97f0183ce73b2e
#
_cell.length_a   1.000
_cell.length_b   1.000
_cell.length_c   1.000
_cell.angle_alpha   90.00
_cell.angle_beta   90.00
_cell.angle_gamma   90.00
#
_symmetry.space_group_name_H-M   'P 1'
#
loop_
_entity.id
_entity.type
_entity.pdbx_description
1 polymer ?
#
loop_
_entity_poly.entity_id
_entity_poly.type
_entity_poly.pdbx_seq_one_letter_code
_entity_poly.pdbx_strand_id
1 'polypeptide(L)'
;MANKILYVCQEITPYLPETEASGLCRALTQAMQERGNEIRTFMPRYGCINERRHQLHEVIRLSGMNLIIDDNDHQLIIKVASIPAARVQIYFIDNDDYFSRKAVLTDSEGAEFPDNDERAIFFARGVLETVKKLRWTPTVVHCHGWFSGVIPVYLKRIFADDPIFRDVKIVVSLYADGFPGELDKGFAAKIAGEGVKDKNLSILDVPSYENLCRFVMEYADGVVAASADADPRVLEIARASGKPMLEYQSQRTFSIITTDSMKRFNNFRRLLRAAAVMTAVAAMTFAGCTKVDDTLGSNLVPDNQQMKAGYETFGALTLKGDLNPRRYVETRLYQTDSLITSNLTYGYMGSMLSDTFGLRTAGFLTQYVPYEIDSGYFGFRPILDSAIILLSISSYGSDTLTSQEYNVYEVVSNKYLTEKPVESGKSERDTTFYLNFDPVKAGVVGDDVLFTFTFPDGKETGPATTYATMKPTQKGREFINRLMLQEGTYKGDYSIYSLDSLEQWVAEFKGLYIVPAVDQTTPNKGNIYATSLDASGFAIYGRNRLESDPTLIADTISIPYIFYDSSVDYGNVSVNTIRHDYSKATSPQRFDIADAVETNENRPLSKQVYVEGMGGVVTEMTFTEEFFRQLAQIIKDENAASAKEFNTLAINQARMSVYFAGSNYDWQNLTDVKHMIEQMDASQSRLGLYTNYKKLSGITDYAYAYEKTYSTTLTYGGYINRSRGCYVMDITGHVQSMWNYYQEAVEELGENAPWEEIAERIKTRTMYMGPEAYGLYTQNYSVMQGMTPSDGSLTKEDAPIKIDIAYTLVK
;
A
#
# COMPACT_ATOMS: atom_id res chain seq x y z
N MET A 1 5.44 -2.22 20.29
CA MET A 1 6.29 -2.87 19.25
C MET A 1 5.34 -3.58 18.31
N ALA A 2 5.51 -3.42 17.00
CA ALA A 2 4.77 -4.21 16.01
C ALA A 2 5.08 -5.70 16.22
N ASN A 3 4.05 -6.55 16.13
CA ASN A 3 4.29 -8.00 16.19
C ASN A 3 4.90 -8.45 14.86
N LYS A 4 5.80 -9.42 14.94
CA LYS A 4 6.35 -10.12 13.78
C LYS A 4 5.61 -11.44 13.63
N ILE A 5 4.81 -11.58 12.58
CA ILE A 5 3.93 -12.73 12.42
C ILE A 5 4.37 -13.54 11.20
N LEU A 6 4.70 -14.80 11.44
CA LEU A 6 4.98 -15.78 10.40
C LEU A 6 3.69 -16.54 10.09
N TYR A 7 3.17 -16.36 8.89
CA TYR A 7 2.06 -17.16 8.37
C TYR A 7 2.60 -18.33 7.56
N VAL A 8 2.19 -19.53 7.88
CA VAL A 8 2.52 -20.74 7.14
C VAL A 8 1.24 -21.36 6.64
N CYS A 9 1.00 -21.23 5.35
CA CYS A 9 -0.27 -21.54 4.73
C CYS A 9 -0.13 -22.72 3.77
N GLN A 10 -1.06 -23.65 3.82
CA GLN A 10 -1.19 -24.71 2.84
C GLN A 10 -1.54 -24.17 1.47
N GLU A 11 -2.38 -23.14 1.41
CA GLU A 11 -2.87 -22.52 0.19
C GLU A 11 -3.19 -21.04 0.36
N ILE A 12 -3.04 -20.25 -0.71
CA ILE A 12 -3.35 -18.80 -0.73
C ILE A 12 -3.87 -18.41 -2.11
N THR A 13 -5.00 -17.68 -2.16
CA THR A 13 -5.46 -17.02 -3.38
C THR A 13 -4.62 -15.76 -3.65
N PRO A 14 -4.24 -15.41 -4.91
CA PRO A 14 -4.71 -15.94 -6.19
C PRO A 14 -3.84 -17.05 -6.80
N TYR A 15 -2.89 -17.63 -6.07
CA TYR A 15 -1.98 -18.65 -6.60
C TYR A 15 -2.67 -20.00 -6.82
N LEU A 16 -3.64 -20.29 -5.99
CA LEU A 16 -4.53 -21.43 -6.09
C LEU A 16 -5.99 -20.95 -6.18
N PRO A 17 -6.93 -21.82 -6.62
CA PRO A 17 -8.37 -21.51 -6.61
C PRO A 17 -8.84 -20.98 -5.26
N GLU A 18 -9.88 -20.17 -5.25
CA GLU A 18 -10.45 -19.62 -4.02
C GLU A 18 -11.19 -20.69 -3.23
N THR A 19 -10.68 -20.97 -2.03
CA THR A 19 -11.29 -21.81 -1.00
C THR A 19 -11.46 -20.97 0.26
N GLU A 20 -12.19 -21.46 1.26
CA GLU A 20 -12.29 -20.76 2.53
C GLU A 20 -10.90 -20.54 3.18
N ALA A 21 -10.03 -21.55 3.13
CA ALA A 21 -8.67 -21.48 3.65
C ALA A 21 -7.80 -20.49 2.85
N SER A 22 -7.79 -20.57 1.52
CA SER A 22 -6.96 -19.72 0.68
C SER A 22 -7.39 -18.24 0.75
N GLY A 23 -8.71 -17.99 0.82
CA GLY A 23 -9.29 -16.66 0.99
C GLY A 23 -8.97 -16.05 2.36
N LEU A 24 -9.14 -16.84 3.43
CA LEU A 24 -8.84 -16.39 4.80
C LEU A 24 -7.34 -16.13 5.00
N CYS A 25 -6.46 -16.99 4.48
CA CYS A 25 -5.00 -16.77 4.53
C CYS A 25 -4.63 -15.43 3.89
N ARG A 26 -5.19 -15.10 2.72
CA ARG A 26 -4.97 -13.80 2.08
C ARG A 26 -5.53 -12.65 2.90
N ALA A 27 -6.80 -12.73 3.31
CA ALA A 27 -7.48 -11.64 4.02
C ALA A 27 -6.82 -11.33 5.38
N LEU A 28 -6.43 -12.38 6.12
CA LEU A 28 -5.81 -12.24 7.43
C LEU A 28 -4.39 -11.65 7.34
N THR A 29 -3.57 -12.12 6.40
CA THR A 29 -2.22 -11.57 6.18
C THR A 29 -2.29 -10.10 5.78
N GLN A 30 -3.20 -9.73 4.89
CA GLN A 30 -3.44 -8.35 4.49
C GLN A 30 -3.89 -7.49 5.69
N ALA A 31 -4.93 -7.91 6.40
CA ALA A 31 -5.49 -7.16 7.52
C ALA A 31 -4.47 -6.94 8.66
N MET A 32 -3.59 -7.92 8.91
CA MET A 32 -2.57 -7.79 9.95
C MET A 32 -1.40 -6.90 9.50
N GLN A 33 -1.07 -6.89 8.22
CA GLN A 33 -0.08 -5.96 7.67
C GLN A 33 -0.60 -4.52 7.69
N GLU A 34 -1.84 -4.29 7.28
CA GLU A 34 -2.49 -2.97 7.33
C GLU A 34 -2.54 -2.39 8.76
N ARG A 35 -2.56 -3.26 9.77
CA ARG A 35 -2.45 -2.88 11.19
C ARG A 35 -1.02 -2.64 11.69
N GLY A 36 -0.06 -2.57 10.79
CA GLY A 36 1.33 -2.24 11.10
C GLY A 36 2.13 -3.38 11.72
N ASN A 37 1.71 -4.64 11.57
CA ASN A 37 2.53 -5.79 11.93
C ASN A 37 3.49 -6.13 10.80
N GLU A 38 4.67 -6.64 11.13
CA GLU A 38 5.61 -7.17 10.14
C GLU A 38 5.25 -8.62 9.81
N ILE A 39 4.96 -8.89 8.54
CA ILE A 39 4.43 -10.17 8.08
C ILE A 39 5.42 -10.88 7.17
N ARG A 40 5.59 -12.19 7.37
CA ARG A 40 6.19 -13.10 6.41
C ARG A 40 5.21 -14.24 6.17
N THR A 41 4.99 -14.58 4.90
CA THR A 41 4.01 -15.61 4.54
C THR A 41 4.66 -16.64 3.64
N PHE A 42 4.44 -17.90 3.94
CA PHE A 42 5.01 -19.04 3.21
C PHE A 42 3.90 -19.99 2.74
N MET A 43 4.09 -20.57 1.57
CA MET A 43 3.29 -21.66 1.05
C MET A 43 4.12 -22.60 0.17
N PRO A 44 3.68 -23.87 -0.11
CA PRO A 44 4.34 -24.73 -1.08
C PRO A 44 4.17 -24.22 -2.51
N ARG A 45 5.16 -24.43 -3.36
CA ARG A 45 5.08 -24.12 -4.80
C ARG A 45 4.52 -25.33 -5.55
N TYR A 46 3.25 -25.59 -5.45
CA TYR A 46 2.62 -26.66 -6.21
C TYR A 46 2.76 -26.47 -7.72
N GLY A 47 3.02 -27.56 -8.45
CA GLY A 47 3.26 -27.55 -9.90
C GLY A 47 2.08 -27.06 -10.76
N CYS A 48 0.88 -26.94 -10.19
CA CYS A 48 -0.28 -26.33 -10.83
C CYS A 48 -0.24 -24.78 -10.80
N ILE A 49 0.66 -24.18 -10.02
CA ILE A 49 0.82 -22.72 -9.95
C ILE A 49 1.53 -22.23 -11.21
N ASN A 50 0.88 -21.31 -11.94
CA ASN A 50 1.48 -20.71 -13.13
C ASN A 50 2.50 -19.62 -12.75
N GLU A 51 3.77 -19.97 -12.77
CA GLU A 51 4.87 -19.08 -12.36
C GLU A 51 4.96 -17.80 -13.19
N ARG A 52 4.72 -17.88 -14.50
CA ARG A 52 4.78 -16.71 -15.41
C ARG A 52 3.65 -15.75 -15.13
N ARG A 53 2.42 -16.27 -14.96
CA ARG A 53 1.24 -15.45 -14.66
C ARG A 53 1.38 -14.71 -13.33
N HIS A 54 1.96 -15.36 -12.32
CA HIS A 54 2.10 -14.81 -10.97
C HIS A 54 3.49 -14.22 -10.71
N GLN A 55 4.35 -14.14 -11.73
CA GLN A 55 5.68 -13.53 -11.64
C GLN A 55 6.53 -14.09 -10.48
N LEU A 56 6.56 -15.41 -10.32
CA LEU A 56 7.41 -16.06 -9.34
C LEU A 56 8.88 -15.93 -9.77
N HIS A 57 9.71 -15.46 -8.86
CA HIS A 57 11.16 -15.32 -9.07
C HIS A 57 11.92 -16.12 -8.03
N GLU A 58 12.92 -16.87 -8.45
CA GLU A 58 13.82 -17.57 -7.53
C GLU A 58 14.72 -16.60 -6.78
N VAL A 59 14.86 -16.82 -5.48
CA VAL A 59 15.77 -16.07 -4.62
C VAL A 59 17.03 -16.89 -4.41
N ILE A 60 18.00 -16.78 -5.31
CA ILE A 60 19.24 -17.58 -5.35
C ILE A 60 19.96 -17.59 -4.00
N ARG A 61 20.03 -16.46 -3.29
CA ARG A 61 20.68 -16.38 -1.97
C ARG A 61 20.00 -17.21 -0.87
N LEU A 62 18.73 -17.55 -1.04
CA LEU A 62 17.94 -18.36 -0.10
C LEU A 62 17.85 -19.81 -0.55
N SER A 63 17.98 -20.08 -1.85
CA SER A 63 17.96 -21.41 -2.48
C SER A 63 19.27 -22.16 -2.28
N GLY A 64 19.28 -23.42 -2.72
CA GLY A 64 20.48 -24.26 -2.82
C GLY A 64 20.89 -24.96 -1.52
N MET A 65 20.07 -24.95 -0.48
CA MET A 65 20.26 -25.72 0.73
C MET A 65 19.69 -27.13 0.52
N ASN A 66 20.45 -28.17 0.88
CA ASN A 66 19.92 -29.53 0.89
C ASN A 66 19.26 -29.84 2.23
N LEU A 67 18.06 -30.38 2.17
CA LEU A 67 17.33 -30.93 3.31
C LEU A 67 17.31 -32.47 3.16
N ILE A 68 17.69 -33.17 4.20
CA ILE A 68 17.67 -34.64 4.24
C ILE A 68 16.30 -35.04 4.80
N ILE A 69 15.51 -35.76 4.02
CA ILE A 69 14.22 -36.32 4.42
C ILE A 69 14.28 -37.84 4.13
N ASP A 70 14.01 -38.64 5.13
CA ASP A 70 14.05 -40.11 5.02
C ASP A 70 15.33 -40.64 4.30
N ASP A 71 16.50 -40.17 4.75
CA ASP A 71 17.85 -40.50 4.23
C ASP A 71 18.11 -40.04 2.77
N ASN A 72 17.24 -39.23 2.16
CA ASN A 72 17.42 -38.69 0.82
C ASN A 72 17.67 -37.16 0.86
N ASP A 73 18.59 -36.71 0.00
CA ASP A 73 18.91 -35.29 -0.17
C ASP A 73 17.90 -34.60 -1.13
N HIS A 74 17.24 -33.56 -0.65
CA HIS A 74 16.30 -32.74 -1.44
C HIS A 74 16.74 -31.30 -1.46
N GLN A 75 16.94 -30.72 -2.65
CA GLN A 75 17.36 -29.36 -2.81
C GLN A 75 16.20 -28.37 -2.50
N LEU A 76 16.41 -27.48 -1.54
CA LEU A 76 15.48 -26.42 -1.22
C LEU A 76 15.63 -25.25 -2.20
N ILE A 77 14.56 -24.96 -2.93
CA ILE A 77 14.44 -23.80 -3.82
C ILE A 77 13.42 -22.85 -3.22
N ILE A 78 13.76 -21.56 -3.16
CA ILE A 78 12.89 -20.52 -2.64
C ILE A 78 12.52 -19.58 -3.77
N LYS A 79 11.22 -19.50 -4.05
CA LYS A 79 10.67 -18.50 -4.99
C LYS A 79 9.85 -17.47 -4.23
N VAL A 80 9.70 -16.29 -4.79
CA VAL A 80 8.87 -15.22 -4.20
C VAL A 80 7.97 -14.62 -5.26
N ALA A 81 6.79 -14.22 -4.83
CA ALA A 81 5.90 -13.37 -5.58
C ALA A 81 5.16 -12.42 -4.62
N SER A 82 4.63 -11.34 -5.16
CA SER A 82 3.84 -10.39 -4.37
C SER A 82 2.37 -10.43 -4.78
N ILE A 83 1.49 -10.24 -3.82
CA ILE A 83 0.08 -9.92 -4.07
C ILE A 83 -0.04 -8.39 -4.01
N PRO A 84 -0.04 -7.67 -5.15
CA PRO A 84 0.05 -6.21 -5.15
C PRO A 84 -1.08 -5.55 -4.37
N ALA A 85 -2.32 -6.03 -4.56
CA ALA A 85 -3.51 -5.51 -3.89
C ALA A 85 -3.44 -5.65 -2.35
N ALA A 86 -2.80 -6.71 -1.84
CA ALA A 86 -2.64 -6.95 -0.41
C ALA A 86 -1.31 -6.43 0.14
N ARG A 87 -0.38 -6.00 -0.71
CA ARG A 87 1.01 -5.61 -0.36
C ARG A 87 1.75 -6.69 0.44
N VAL A 88 1.40 -7.95 0.21
CA VAL A 88 1.97 -9.10 0.91
C VAL A 88 2.93 -9.84 -0.01
N GLN A 89 4.14 -10.11 0.49
CA GLN A 89 5.11 -10.96 -0.20
C GLN A 89 4.95 -12.41 0.28
N ILE A 90 4.82 -13.32 -0.68
CA ILE A 90 4.71 -14.76 -0.43
C ILE A 90 6.01 -15.44 -0.81
N TYR A 91 6.53 -16.24 0.11
CA TYR A 91 7.67 -17.14 -0.10
C TYR A 91 7.16 -18.54 -0.44
N PHE A 92 7.64 -19.10 -1.52
CA PHE A 92 7.28 -20.43 -1.99
C PHE A 92 8.40 -21.39 -1.67
N ILE A 93 8.08 -22.47 -0.97
CA ILE A 93 8.97 -23.60 -0.76
C ILE A 93 8.82 -24.56 -1.94
N ASP A 94 9.89 -24.77 -2.67
CA ASP A 94 9.90 -25.51 -3.91
C ASP A 94 10.98 -26.61 -3.90
N ASN A 95 10.65 -27.72 -4.57
CA ASN A 95 11.53 -28.84 -4.83
C ASN A 95 10.93 -29.64 -5.98
N ASP A 96 11.76 -30.11 -6.91
CA ASP A 96 11.30 -30.82 -8.10
C ASP A 96 10.70 -32.20 -7.80
N ASP A 97 11.19 -32.90 -6.77
CA ASP A 97 10.66 -34.22 -6.41
C ASP A 97 9.28 -34.13 -5.80
N TYR A 98 9.04 -33.16 -4.91
CA TYR A 98 7.82 -33.06 -4.12
C TYR A 98 6.75 -32.15 -4.72
N PHE A 99 7.12 -31.10 -5.47
CA PHE A 99 6.18 -30.05 -5.88
C PHE A 99 6.06 -29.84 -7.40
N SER A 100 6.67 -30.68 -8.23
CA SER A 100 6.54 -30.58 -9.71
C SER A 100 5.18 -31.02 -10.26
N ARG A 101 4.45 -31.85 -9.51
CA ARG A 101 3.13 -32.38 -9.91
C ARG A 101 2.12 -31.25 -10.13
N LYS A 102 1.32 -31.37 -11.23
CA LYS A 102 0.27 -30.38 -11.55
C LYS A 102 -1.01 -30.58 -10.71
N ALA A 103 -0.84 -30.79 -9.42
CA ALA A 103 -1.90 -31.01 -8.45
C ALA A 103 -1.45 -30.50 -7.07
N VAL A 104 -2.34 -30.38 -6.11
CA VAL A 104 -2.04 -29.92 -4.75
C VAL A 104 -1.64 -31.10 -3.85
N LEU A 105 -2.59 -31.83 -3.31
CA LEU A 105 -2.38 -32.96 -2.38
C LEU A 105 -2.95 -34.29 -2.89
N THR A 106 -3.80 -34.23 -3.90
CA THR A 106 -4.49 -35.41 -4.46
C THR A 106 -4.27 -35.51 -5.97
N ASP A 107 -4.39 -36.69 -6.50
CA ASP A 107 -4.37 -36.93 -7.94
C ASP A 107 -5.71 -36.55 -8.61
N SER A 108 -5.86 -36.82 -9.92
CA SER A 108 -7.06 -36.53 -10.70
C SER A 108 -8.29 -37.37 -10.30
N GLU A 109 -8.10 -38.47 -9.55
CA GLU A 109 -9.15 -39.33 -9.04
C GLU A 109 -9.53 -38.99 -7.60
N GLY A 110 -8.84 -38.02 -6.99
CA GLY A 110 -9.04 -37.56 -5.62
C GLY A 110 -8.32 -38.41 -4.55
N ALA A 111 -7.41 -39.29 -4.97
CA ALA A 111 -6.59 -40.05 -4.03
C ALA A 111 -5.38 -39.23 -3.54
N GLU A 112 -5.12 -39.27 -2.23
CA GLU A 112 -3.97 -38.60 -1.62
C GLU A 112 -2.64 -39.13 -2.18
N PHE A 113 -1.67 -38.25 -2.38
CA PHE A 113 -0.33 -38.69 -2.75
C PHE A 113 0.32 -39.44 -1.59
N PRO A 114 0.95 -40.60 -1.84
CA PRO A 114 1.51 -41.45 -0.81
C PRO A 114 2.67 -40.80 -0.03
N ASP A 115 3.32 -39.81 -0.59
CA ASP A 115 4.41 -39.02 -0.02
C ASP A 115 4.00 -37.69 0.60
N ASN A 116 2.73 -37.48 0.87
CA ASN A 116 2.25 -36.23 1.47
C ASN A 116 2.81 -35.97 2.87
N ASP A 117 3.20 -37.00 3.60
CA ASP A 117 3.90 -36.92 4.87
C ASP A 117 5.31 -36.32 4.72
N GLU A 118 6.10 -36.79 3.75
CA GLU A 118 7.45 -36.26 3.45
C GLU A 118 7.36 -34.83 2.90
N ARG A 119 6.38 -34.56 2.05
CA ARG A 119 6.11 -33.22 1.51
C ARG A 119 5.80 -32.23 2.63
N ALA A 120 5.02 -32.63 3.66
CA ALA A 120 4.73 -31.80 4.83
C ALA A 120 5.98 -31.56 5.69
N ILE A 121 6.81 -32.60 5.89
CA ILE A 121 8.11 -32.50 6.57
C ILE A 121 9.03 -31.52 5.83
N PHE A 122 9.22 -31.71 4.51
CA PHE A 122 10.05 -30.85 3.69
C PHE A 122 9.58 -29.39 3.73
N PHE A 123 8.27 -29.16 3.61
CA PHE A 123 7.69 -27.83 3.70
C PHE A 123 7.99 -27.17 5.05
N ALA A 124 7.76 -27.88 6.14
CA ALA A 124 8.01 -27.36 7.48
C ALA A 124 9.50 -27.00 7.70
N ARG A 125 10.43 -27.88 7.30
CA ARG A 125 11.86 -27.64 7.37
C ARG A 125 12.29 -26.47 6.49
N GLY A 126 11.80 -26.44 5.25
CA GLY A 126 12.09 -25.37 4.31
C GLY A 126 11.69 -23.99 4.81
N VAL A 127 10.51 -23.87 5.43
CA VAL A 127 10.04 -22.64 6.06
C VAL A 127 10.97 -22.21 7.19
N LEU A 128 11.26 -23.09 8.14
CA LEU A 128 12.03 -22.73 9.34
C LEU A 128 13.48 -22.39 9.02
N GLU A 129 14.14 -23.16 8.14
CA GLU A 129 15.49 -22.87 7.69
C GLU A 129 15.59 -21.58 6.87
N THR A 130 14.56 -21.28 6.08
CA THR A 130 14.49 -19.99 5.35
C THR A 130 14.36 -18.81 6.29
N VAL A 131 13.52 -18.91 7.33
CA VAL A 131 13.35 -17.87 8.35
C VAL A 131 14.65 -17.64 9.12
N LYS A 132 15.42 -18.70 9.43
CA LYS A 132 16.76 -18.60 10.01
C LYS A 132 17.74 -17.87 9.08
N LYS A 133 17.77 -18.24 7.81
CA LYS A 133 18.65 -17.61 6.80
C LYS A 133 18.30 -16.13 6.60
N LEU A 134 17.02 -15.74 6.76
CA LEU A 134 16.56 -14.36 6.77
C LEU A 134 16.93 -13.61 8.06
N ARG A 135 17.41 -14.29 9.11
CA ARG A 135 17.68 -13.72 10.44
C ARG A 135 16.50 -12.93 11.01
N TRP A 136 15.29 -13.40 10.77
CA TRP A 136 14.07 -12.74 11.15
C TRP A 136 13.38 -13.49 12.30
N THR A 137 13.18 -12.82 13.42
CA THR A 137 12.66 -13.41 14.66
C THR A 137 11.16 -13.17 14.77
N PRO A 138 10.29 -14.15 14.48
CA PRO A 138 8.84 -14.01 14.65
C PRO A 138 8.47 -13.96 16.14
N THR A 139 7.40 -13.21 16.46
CA THR A 139 6.76 -13.26 17.79
C THR A 139 5.60 -14.25 17.82
N VAL A 140 5.00 -14.49 16.66
CA VAL A 140 3.91 -15.46 16.46
C VAL A 140 4.17 -16.24 15.18
N VAL A 141 3.96 -17.56 15.23
CA VAL A 141 3.84 -18.45 14.06
C VAL A 141 2.40 -18.91 13.99
N HIS A 142 1.74 -18.65 12.85
CA HIS A 142 0.36 -19.03 12.61
C HIS A 142 0.31 -20.06 11.47
N CYS A 143 -0.04 -21.28 11.81
CA CYS A 143 -0.13 -22.42 10.92
C CYS A 143 -1.56 -22.56 10.38
N HIS A 144 -1.71 -22.67 9.07
CA HIS A 144 -2.98 -22.77 8.37
C HIS A 144 -3.04 -24.05 7.53
N GLY A 145 -3.96 -24.93 7.87
CA GLY A 145 -4.15 -26.22 7.23
C GLY A 145 -3.23 -27.33 7.78
N TRP A 146 -3.66 -28.58 7.63
CA TRP A 146 -2.97 -29.74 8.19
C TRP A 146 -1.54 -29.91 7.66
N PHE A 147 -1.28 -29.47 6.43
CA PHE A 147 0.02 -29.59 5.78
C PHE A 147 1.12 -28.75 6.48
N SER A 148 0.74 -27.78 7.28
CA SER A 148 1.64 -27.00 8.14
C SER A 148 1.78 -27.61 9.56
N GLY A 149 1.13 -28.74 9.83
CA GLY A 149 0.97 -29.32 11.17
C GLY A 149 2.28 -29.83 11.82
N VAL A 150 3.35 -30.08 11.05
CA VAL A 150 4.65 -30.50 11.60
C VAL A 150 5.43 -29.33 12.23
N ILE A 151 5.14 -28.09 11.85
CA ILE A 151 5.86 -26.89 12.33
C ILE A 151 5.81 -26.73 13.86
N PRO A 152 4.65 -26.88 14.53
CA PRO A 152 4.58 -26.73 15.98
C PRO A 152 5.55 -27.65 16.76
N VAL A 153 5.65 -28.90 16.35
CA VAL A 153 6.58 -29.83 17.02
C VAL A 153 8.03 -29.47 16.77
N TYR A 154 8.38 -29.07 15.56
CA TYR A 154 9.75 -28.64 15.23
C TYR A 154 10.16 -27.40 16.03
N LEU A 155 9.30 -26.41 16.14
CA LEU A 155 9.54 -25.21 16.94
C LEU A 155 9.74 -25.53 18.44
N LYS A 156 8.99 -26.49 18.99
CA LYS A 156 9.06 -26.83 20.41
C LYS A 156 10.11 -27.90 20.74
N ARG A 157 10.69 -28.63 19.75
CA ARG A 157 11.63 -29.72 19.97
C ARG A 157 12.99 -29.50 19.30
N ILE A 158 13.03 -29.14 18.03
CA ILE A 158 14.29 -28.94 17.28
C ILE A 158 14.82 -27.51 17.49
N PHE A 159 13.93 -26.53 17.40
CA PHE A 159 14.31 -25.11 17.44
C PHE A 159 13.98 -24.43 18.79
N ALA A 160 13.74 -25.22 19.86
CA ALA A 160 13.37 -24.70 21.16
C ALA A 160 14.41 -23.73 21.77
N ASP A 161 15.69 -24.01 21.54
CA ASP A 161 16.82 -23.23 22.04
C ASP A 161 17.36 -22.23 21.00
N ASP A 162 16.83 -22.24 19.76
CA ASP A 162 17.28 -21.33 18.72
C ASP A 162 16.84 -19.89 19.07
N PRO A 163 17.77 -18.92 19.09
CA PRO A 163 17.48 -17.52 19.44
C PRO A 163 16.37 -16.87 18.59
N ILE A 164 16.15 -17.37 17.37
CA ILE A 164 15.13 -16.86 16.44
C ILE A 164 13.72 -17.31 16.87
N PHE A 165 13.59 -18.54 17.40
CA PHE A 165 12.29 -19.16 17.66
C PHE A 165 11.97 -19.41 19.15
N ARG A 166 12.93 -19.30 20.04
CA ARG A 166 12.80 -19.65 21.47
C ARG A 166 11.56 -19.07 22.15
N ASP A 167 11.20 -17.82 21.82
CA ASP A 167 10.11 -17.10 22.49
C ASP A 167 8.81 -17.05 21.66
N VAL A 168 8.74 -17.78 20.55
CA VAL A 168 7.62 -17.72 19.61
C VAL A 168 6.35 -18.33 20.19
N LYS A 169 5.20 -17.71 19.89
CA LYS A 169 3.87 -18.26 20.14
C LYS A 169 3.33 -18.93 18.90
N ILE A 170 2.71 -20.07 19.06
CA ILE A 170 2.22 -20.93 17.99
C ILE A 170 0.70 -20.94 18.01
N VAL A 171 0.07 -20.51 16.92
CA VAL A 171 -1.37 -20.57 16.69
C VAL A 171 -1.64 -21.52 15.52
N VAL A 172 -2.66 -22.33 15.64
CA VAL A 172 -3.08 -23.28 14.61
C VAL A 172 -4.52 -23.02 14.22
N SER A 173 -4.78 -22.89 12.92
CA SER A 173 -6.12 -22.76 12.35
C SER A 173 -6.61 -24.09 11.77
N LEU A 174 -7.80 -24.52 12.19
CA LEU A 174 -8.46 -25.74 11.75
C LEU A 174 -9.50 -25.41 10.68
N TYR A 175 -9.42 -26.13 9.58
CA TYR A 175 -10.31 -26.00 8.42
C TYR A 175 -11.08 -27.31 8.13
N ALA A 176 -11.92 -27.28 7.10
CA ALA A 176 -12.51 -28.49 6.53
C ALA A 176 -11.56 -29.09 5.48
N ASP A 177 -10.27 -29.25 5.83
CA ASP A 177 -9.19 -29.68 4.96
C ASP A 177 -8.64 -31.07 5.32
N GLY A 178 -9.41 -31.85 6.07
CA GLY A 178 -9.05 -33.21 6.44
C GLY A 178 -8.94 -34.17 5.26
N PHE A 179 -8.09 -35.17 5.42
CA PHE A 179 -7.92 -36.24 4.45
C PHE A 179 -8.59 -37.56 4.92
N PRO A 180 -9.14 -38.37 4.01
CA PRO A 180 -9.66 -39.69 4.35
C PRO A 180 -8.51 -40.69 4.48
N GLY A 181 -8.57 -41.59 5.49
CA GLY A 181 -7.55 -42.65 5.68
C GLY A 181 -6.38 -42.20 6.52
N GLU A 182 -5.20 -42.75 6.20
CA GLU A 182 -3.95 -42.58 6.95
C GLU A 182 -2.83 -42.14 6.00
N LEU A 183 -1.91 -41.28 6.49
CA LEU A 183 -0.63 -41.01 5.83
C LEU A 183 0.28 -42.25 5.91
N ASP A 184 1.49 -42.12 5.40
CA ASP A 184 2.45 -43.23 5.48
C ASP A 184 2.75 -43.65 6.93
N LYS A 185 2.78 -44.97 7.20
CA LYS A 185 2.99 -45.51 8.57
C LYS A 185 4.37 -45.17 9.12
N GLY A 186 5.34 -44.85 8.29
CA GLY A 186 6.66 -44.34 8.65
C GLY A 186 6.66 -42.88 9.13
N PHE A 187 5.57 -42.16 9.06
CA PHE A 187 5.51 -40.73 9.36
C PHE A 187 6.11 -40.33 10.71
N ALA A 188 5.74 -41.05 11.79
CA ALA A 188 6.33 -40.84 13.13
C ALA A 188 7.86 -41.10 13.14
N ALA A 189 8.32 -42.13 12.41
CA ALA A 189 9.76 -42.46 12.33
C ALA A 189 10.53 -41.40 11.52
N LYS A 190 9.96 -40.89 10.43
CA LYS A 190 10.53 -39.81 9.63
C LYS A 190 10.68 -38.53 10.45
N ILE A 191 9.67 -38.13 11.24
CA ILE A 191 9.76 -37.00 12.18
C ILE A 191 10.83 -37.23 13.25
N ALA A 192 10.91 -38.43 13.79
CA ALA A 192 11.99 -38.80 14.76
C ALA A 192 13.38 -38.70 14.14
N GLY A 193 13.55 -39.14 12.88
CA GLY A 193 14.78 -39.03 12.11
C GLY A 193 15.28 -37.59 11.96
N GLU A 194 14.37 -36.64 11.88
CA GLU A 194 14.66 -35.19 11.89
C GLU A 194 15.20 -34.65 13.25
N GLY A 195 15.32 -35.51 14.25
CA GLY A 195 15.86 -35.17 15.57
C GLY A 195 14.79 -34.88 16.64
N VAL A 196 13.51 -35.10 16.37
CA VAL A 196 12.45 -34.98 17.35
C VAL A 196 12.46 -36.16 18.32
N LYS A 197 12.84 -35.91 19.57
CA LYS A 197 12.79 -36.90 20.65
C LYS A 197 11.60 -36.60 21.57
N ASP A 198 10.46 -37.19 21.28
CA ASP A 198 9.23 -36.93 22.03
C ASP A 198 8.36 -38.19 22.16
N LYS A 199 7.87 -38.46 23.37
CA LYS A 199 6.95 -39.58 23.65
C LYS A 199 5.61 -39.45 22.88
N ASN A 200 5.19 -38.25 22.55
CA ASN A 200 3.91 -37.99 21.87
C ASN A 200 3.96 -38.42 20.38
N LEU A 201 5.15 -38.77 19.84
CA LEU A 201 5.24 -39.31 18.47
C LEU A 201 4.42 -40.60 18.30
N SER A 202 4.19 -41.36 19.37
CA SER A 202 3.32 -42.56 19.33
C SER A 202 1.85 -42.25 18.99
N ILE A 203 1.39 -41.00 19.08
CA ILE A 203 0.07 -40.58 18.57
C ILE A 203 0.00 -40.80 17.05
N LEU A 204 1.11 -40.65 16.34
CA LEU A 204 1.25 -40.82 14.89
C LEU A 204 1.58 -42.25 14.45
N ASP A 205 1.57 -43.25 15.36
CA ASP A 205 1.66 -44.68 14.95
C ASP A 205 0.46 -45.06 14.07
N VAL A 206 -0.65 -44.33 14.20
CA VAL A 206 -1.79 -44.34 13.28
C VAL A 206 -1.98 -42.88 12.75
N PRO A 207 -1.35 -42.54 11.60
CA PRO A 207 -1.26 -41.14 11.12
C PRO A 207 -2.53 -40.69 10.40
N SER A 208 -3.66 -40.82 11.07
CA SER A 208 -4.96 -40.27 10.61
C SER A 208 -5.02 -38.75 10.83
N TYR A 209 -5.93 -38.08 10.13
CA TYR A 209 -6.15 -36.64 10.28
C TYR A 209 -6.45 -36.27 11.75
N GLU A 210 -7.29 -37.05 12.43
CA GLU A 210 -7.64 -36.85 13.84
C GLU A 210 -6.40 -36.92 14.75
N ASN A 211 -5.56 -37.97 14.58
CA ASN A 211 -4.34 -38.12 15.37
C ASN A 211 -3.29 -37.06 15.05
N LEU A 212 -3.17 -36.64 13.78
CA LEU A 212 -2.33 -35.52 13.42
C LEU A 212 -2.76 -34.22 14.14
N CYS A 213 -4.04 -33.93 14.15
CA CYS A 213 -4.57 -32.77 14.86
C CYS A 213 -4.35 -32.88 16.38
N ARG A 214 -4.55 -34.07 16.96
CA ARG A 214 -4.25 -34.34 18.39
C ARG A 214 -2.77 -34.11 18.71
N PHE A 215 -1.88 -34.58 17.85
CA PHE A 215 -0.44 -34.39 17.97
C PHE A 215 -0.07 -32.91 17.91
N VAL A 216 -0.63 -32.17 16.95
CA VAL A 216 -0.40 -30.73 16.78
C VAL A 216 -0.85 -29.91 18.00
N MET A 217 -1.98 -30.30 18.63
CA MET A 217 -2.50 -29.63 19.83
C MET A 217 -1.54 -29.72 21.01
N GLU A 218 -0.71 -30.77 21.13
CA GLU A 218 0.29 -30.85 22.20
C GLU A 218 1.28 -29.68 22.19
N TYR A 219 1.57 -29.12 20.99
CA TYR A 219 2.61 -28.10 20.81
C TYR A 219 2.07 -26.71 20.50
N ALA A 220 0.79 -26.55 20.20
CA ALA A 220 0.16 -25.26 19.97
C ALA A 220 0.01 -24.43 21.25
N ASP A 221 0.14 -23.11 21.18
CA ASP A 221 -0.17 -22.18 22.27
C ASP A 221 -1.62 -21.64 22.18
N GLY A 222 -2.28 -21.77 21.01
CA GLY A 222 -3.67 -21.39 20.78
C GLY A 222 -4.22 -22.01 19.52
N VAL A 223 -5.54 -22.13 19.44
CA VAL A 223 -6.27 -22.78 18.35
C VAL A 223 -7.37 -21.85 17.82
N VAL A 224 -7.64 -21.94 16.54
CA VAL A 224 -8.71 -21.20 15.87
C VAL A 224 -9.55 -22.17 15.06
N ALA A 225 -10.86 -22.20 15.27
CA ALA A 225 -11.80 -22.81 14.33
C ALA A 225 -11.99 -21.85 13.16
N ALA A 226 -11.32 -22.12 12.04
CA ALA A 226 -11.25 -21.22 10.90
C ALA A 226 -12.29 -21.53 9.81
N SER A 227 -13.01 -22.65 9.93
CA SER A 227 -14.12 -23.06 9.06
C SER A 227 -15.34 -23.44 9.88
N ALA A 228 -16.54 -23.12 9.37
CA ALA A 228 -17.81 -23.59 9.92
C ALA A 228 -17.97 -25.11 9.76
N ASP A 229 -17.36 -25.65 8.70
CA ASP A 229 -17.45 -27.07 8.28
C ASP A 229 -16.24 -27.90 8.77
N ALA A 230 -15.41 -27.35 9.71
CA ALA A 230 -14.31 -28.10 10.31
C ALA A 230 -14.82 -29.35 11.04
N ASP A 231 -14.08 -30.47 10.94
CA ASP A 231 -14.50 -31.77 11.50
C ASP A 231 -14.85 -31.64 13.00
N PRO A 232 -16.09 -31.94 13.38
CA PRO A 232 -16.53 -31.82 14.78
C PRO A 232 -15.65 -32.59 15.77
N ARG A 233 -15.09 -33.74 15.37
CA ARG A 233 -14.20 -34.56 16.21
C ARG A 233 -12.90 -33.83 16.52
N VAL A 234 -12.34 -33.16 15.51
CA VAL A 234 -11.13 -32.34 15.65
C VAL A 234 -11.39 -31.10 16.51
N LEU A 235 -12.54 -30.46 16.34
CA LEU A 235 -12.94 -29.34 17.21
C LEU A 235 -13.13 -29.78 18.69
N GLU A 236 -13.65 -31.00 18.94
CA GLU A 236 -13.73 -31.58 20.28
C GLU A 236 -12.35 -31.83 20.88
N ILE A 237 -11.41 -32.38 20.11
CA ILE A 237 -10.01 -32.55 20.54
C ILE A 237 -9.39 -31.21 20.90
N ALA A 238 -9.61 -30.18 20.09
CA ALA A 238 -9.10 -28.84 20.32
C ALA A 238 -9.66 -28.25 21.63
N ARG A 239 -10.98 -28.38 21.89
CA ARG A 239 -11.62 -27.95 23.15
C ARG A 239 -11.09 -28.74 24.38
N ALA A 240 -10.92 -30.05 24.19
CA ALA A 240 -10.42 -30.92 25.28
C ALA A 240 -8.92 -30.65 25.58
N SER A 241 -8.16 -30.05 24.67
CA SER A 241 -6.74 -29.73 24.88
C SER A 241 -6.50 -28.68 25.99
N GLY A 242 -7.53 -27.97 26.42
CA GLY A 242 -7.42 -26.87 27.40
C GLY A 242 -6.66 -25.63 26.87
N LYS A 243 -6.31 -25.58 25.57
CA LYS A 243 -5.65 -24.41 24.96
C LYS A 243 -6.66 -23.29 24.74
N PRO A 244 -6.23 -22.01 24.74
CA PRO A 244 -7.08 -20.92 24.32
C PRO A 244 -7.59 -21.17 22.88
N MET A 245 -8.91 -21.16 22.72
CA MET A 245 -9.54 -21.44 21.43
C MET A 245 -10.44 -20.28 21.02
N LEU A 246 -10.32 -19.86 19.75
CA LEU A 246 -11.25 -18.95 19.10
C LEU A 246 -12.23 -19.80 18.27
N GLU A 247 -13.51 -19.77 18.65
CA GLU A 247 -14.58 -20.42 17.91
C GLU A 247 -14.80 -19.73 16.55
N TYR A 248 -15.42 -20.44 15.61
CA TYR A 248 -15.62 -19.94 14.26
C TYR A 248 -16.27 -18.56 14.21
N GLN A 249 -15.71 -17.72 13.37
CA GLN A 249 -16.20 -16.39 13.07
C GLN A 249 -16.20 -16.20 11.54
N SER A 250 -17.13 -15.42 11.01
CA SER A 250 -17.08 -15.06 9.58
C SER A 250 -15.76 -14.35 9.23
N GLN A 251 -15.30 -14.43 7.99
CA GLN A 251 -14.01 -13.84 7.55
C GLN A 251 -13.80 -12.40 8.01
N ARG A 252 -14.85 -11.57 7.94
CA ARG A 252 -14.78 -10.15 8.36
C ARG A 252 -14.60 -10.01 9.87
N THR A 253 -15.29 -10.80 10.65
CA THR A 253 -15.21 -10.78 12.13
C THR A 253 -13.93 -11.44 12.61
N PHE A 254 -13.47 -12.49 11.94
CA PHE A 254 -12.26 -13.23 12.27
C PHE A 254 -11.00 -12.36 12.25
N SER A 255 -10.81 -11.52 11.24
CA SER A 255 -9.66 -10.62 11.15
C SER A 255 -9.60 -9.58 12.29
N ILE A 256 -10.73 -9.21 12.86
CA ILE A 256 -10.83 -8.27 13.99
C ILE A 256 -10.50 -8.97 15.32
N ILE A 257 -11.09 -10.13 15.56
CA ILE A 257 -11.01 -10.83 16.87
C ILE A 257 -9.65 -11.50 17.08
N THR A 258 -9.03 -12.09 16.05
CA THR A 258 -7.68 -12.67 16.17
C THR A 258 -6.65 -11.61 16.58
N THR A 259 -6.83 -10.37 16.16
CA THR A 259 -5.99 -9.25 16.57
C THR A 259 -6.09 -8.95 18.06
N ASP A 260 -7.29 -8.97 18.62
CA ASP A 260 -7.53 -8.71 20.05
C ASP A 260 -7.04 -9.87 20.93
N SER A 261 -7.16 -11.10 20.47
CA SER A 261 -6.62 -12.27 21.18
C SER A 261 -5.08 -12.22 21.24
N MET A 262 -4.42 -11.84 20.15
CA MET A 262 -2.96 -11.64 20.12
C MET A 262 -2.50 -10.50 21.04
N LYS A 263 -3.28 -9.41 21.17
CA LYS A 263 -3.01 -8.32 22.11
C LYS A 263 -3.14 -8.78 23.58
N ARG A 264 -4.11 -9.62 23.90
CA ARG A 264 -4.30 -10.17 25.27
C ARG A 264 -3.12 -11.06 25.67
N PHE A 265 -2.58 -11.87 24.76
CA PHE A 265 -1.39 -12.67 25.01
C PHE A 265 -0.14 -11.81 25.31
N ASN A 266 0.02 -10.69 24.62
CA ASN A 266 1.13 -9.77 24.86
C ASN A 266 0.98 -8.98 26.17
N ASN A 267 -0.24 -8.64 26.57
CA ASN A 267 -0.49 -7.89 27.81
C ASN A 267 -0.24 -8.73 29.06
N PHE A 268 -0.52 -10.03 29.03
CA PHE A 268 -0.23 -10.92 30.17
C PHE A 268 1.29 -11.07 30.41
N ARG A 269 2.09 -11.14 29.34
CA ARG A 269 3.57 -11.11 29.46
C ARG A 269 4.11 -9.77 29.93
N ARG A 270 3.46 -8.64 29.59
CA ARG A 270 3.86 -7.31 30.07
C ARG A 270 3.68 -7.18 31.59
N LEU A 271 2.62 -7.74 32.16
CA LEU A 271 2.40 -7.76 33.61
C LEU A 271 3.48 -8.59 34.36
N LEU A 272 3.84 -9.76 33.83
CA LEU A 272 4.90 -10.59 34.41
C LEU A 272 6.30 -9.96 34.25
N ARG A 273 6.57 -9.29 33.13
CA ARG A 273 7.85 -8.57 32.92
C ARG A 273 7.95 -7.30 33.73
N ALA A 274 6.86 -6.58 33.98
CA ALA A 274 6.86 -5.41 34.86
C ALA A 274 7.21 -5.78 36.31
N ALA A 275 6.74 -6.90 36.81
CA ALA A 275 7.11 -7.40 38.14
C ALA A 275 8.58 -7.84 38.21
N ALA A 276 9.13 -8.48 37.16
CA ALA A 276 10.54 -8.90 37.12
C ALA A 276 11.52 -7.73 36.88
N VAL A 277 11.10 -6.70 36.11
CA VAL A 277 11.94 -5.51 35.84
C VAL A 277 12.03 -4.60 37.06
N MET A 278 10.97 -4.47 37.86
CA MET A 278 11.04 -3.69 39.12
C MET A 278 12.00 -4.32 40.15
N THR A 279 12.16 -5.64 40.16
CA THR A 279 13.15 -6.30 41.03
C THR A 279 14.57 -6.23 40.47
N ALA A 280 14.75 -6.17 39.15
CA ALA A 280 16.06 -6.05 38.50
C ALA A 280 16.61 -4.63 38.47
N VAL A 281 15.74 -3.61 38.35
CA VAL A 281 16.15 -2.20 38.38
C VAL A 281 16.66 -1.78 39.75
N ALA A 282 16.13 -2.34 40.83
CA ALA A 282 16.63 -2.10 42.19
C ALA A 282 18.04 -2.70 42.44
N ALA A 283 18.49 -3.66 41.60
CA ALA A 283 19.80 -4.29 41.73
C ALA A 283 20.88 -3.67 40.81
N MET A 284 20.51 -2.85 39.83
CA MET A 284 21.45 -2.26 38.83
C MET A 284 21.85 -0.83 39.09
N THR A 285 21.40 -0.19 40.17
CA THR A 285 21.77 1.17 40.52
C THR A 285 23.17 1.31 41.17
N PHE A 286 23.92 0.20 41.27
CA PHE A 286 25.30 0.20 41.87
C PHE A 286 26.41 -0.35 40.97
N ALA A 287 26.19 -0.52 39.65
CA ALA A 287 27.29 -0.88 38.76
C ALA A 287 27.73 0.33 37.94
N GLY A 288 28.90 0.84 38.29
CA GLY A 288 29.49 2.06 37.77
C GLY A 288 29.72 2.10 36.29
N CYS A 289 29.56 3.29 35.70
CA CYS A 289 30.04 3.64 34.39
C CYS A 289 31.54 3.35 34.24
N THR A 290 31.88 2.30 33.52
CA THR A 290 33.20 2.23 32.91
C THR A 290 33.14 3.09 31.65
N LYS A 291 33.91 4.21 31.65
CA LYS A 291 34.21 4.93 30.40
C LYS A 291 34.81 3.93 29.42
N VAL A 292 34.18 3.73 28.27
CA VAL A 292 34.81 3.05 27.16
C VAL A 292 36.01 3.90 26.77
N ASP A 293 37.18 3.29 26.78
CA ASP A 293 38.41 3.97 26.37
C ASP A 293 38.44 3.99 24.84
N ASP A 294 38.02 5.13 24.28
CA ASP A 294 37.96 5.35 22.82
C ASP A 294 39.36 5.39 22.18
N THR A 295 40.43 5.27 22.97
CA THR A 295 41.81 5.27 22.48
C THR A 295 42.35 3.84 22.22
N LEU A 296 41.64 2.81 22.63
CA LEU A 296 42.10 1.43 22.45
C LEU A 296 42.10 1.05 20.97
N GLY A 297 43.25 1.03 20.33
CA GLY A 297 43.44 0.72 18.91
C GLY A 297 43.72 1.92 18.01
N SER A 298 43.50 3.16 18.48
CA SER A 298 43.78 4.35 17.67
C SER A 298 45.27 4.51 17.32
N ASN A 299 46.15 3.98 18.15
CA ASN A 299 47.61 4.03 17.92
C ASN A 299 48.10 2.97 16.89
N LEU A 300 47.23 2.09 16.40
CA LEU A 300 47.53 1.08 15.38
C LEU A 300 47.24 1.54 13.96
N VAL A 301 46.52 2.65 13.79
CA VAL A 301 46.18 3.22 12.48
C VAL A 301 47.09 4.42 12.25
N PRO A 302 47.84 4.50 11.15
CA PRO A 302 48.65 5.68 10.83
C PRO A 302 47.83 6.95 10.88
N ASP A 303 48.37 8.05 11.40
CA ASP A 303 47.69 9.33 11.58
C ASP A 303 47.02 9.87 10.28
N ASN A 304 47.58 9.51 9.12
CA ASN A 304 47.04 9.87 7.81
C ASN A 304 45.86 9.01 7.32
N GLN A 305 45.49 7.97 8.08
CA GLN A 305 44.36 7.09 7.78
C GLN A 305 43.27 7.15 8.86
N GLN A 306 43.40 7.97 9.85
CA GLN A 306 42.40 8.16 10.90
C GLN A 306 41.23 8.95 10.33
N MET A 307 40.03 8.33 10.32
CA MET A 307 38.74 8.96 10.03
C MET A 307 38.11 9.40 11.36
N LYS A 308 37.34 10.49 11.35
CA LYS A 308 36.58 10.91 12.51
C LYS A 308 35.10 10.97 12.16
N ALA A 309 34.29 10.12 12.79
CA ALA A 309 32.85 10.15 12.67
C ALA A 309 32.24 11.17 13.62
N GLY A 310 31.16 11.82 13.21
CA GLY A 310 30.41 12.78 14.01
C GLY A 310 28.92 12.70 13.71
N TYR A 311 28.15 13.47 14.48
CA TYR A 311 26.72 13.58 14.37
C TYR A 311 26.27 15.01 14.63
N GLU A 312 25.39 15.56 13.83
CA GLU A 312 24.85 16.91 13.97
C GLU A 312 23.34 16.92 13.69
N THR A 313 22.64 17.84 14.38
CA THR A 313 21.18 18.02 14.20
C THR A 313 20.89 19.42 13.68
N PHE A 314 20.21 19.50 12.56
CA PHE A 314 19.73 20.73 11.93
C PHE A 314 18.23 20.86 12.21
N GLY A 315 17.86 21.64 13.21
CA GLY A 315 16.47 21.79 13.66
C GLY A 315 16.34 22.88 14.71
N ALA A 316 15.17 23.00 15.33
CA ALA A 316 14.85 24.02 16.33
C ALA A 316 15.57 23.83 17.65
N LEU A 317 16.10 22.65 17.94
CA LEU A 317 16.87 22.36 19.13
C LEU A 317 18.28 21.90 18.74
N THR A 318 19.26 22.36 19.50
CA THR A 318 20.62 21.82 19.43
C THR A 318 20.69 20.42 20.05
N LEU A 319 21.79 19.70 19.84
CA LEU A 319 22.06 18.42 20.51
C LEU A 319 21.99 18.50 22.04
N LYS A 320 22.22 19.69 22.63
CA LYS A 320 22.13 19.93 24.07
C LYS A 320 20.72 20.31 24.55
N GLY A 321 19.76 20.42 23.62
CA GLY A 321 18.39 20.80 23.93
C GLY A 321 18.14 22.30 24.09
N ASP A 322 19.08 23.14 23.68
CA ASP A 322 18.89 24.60 23.63
C ASP A 322 18.13 25.00 22.36
N LEU A 323 17.33 26.09 22.45
CA LEU A 323 16.65 26.65 21.29
C LEU A 323 17.64 27.13 20.23
N ASN A 324 17.39 26.77 18.99
CA ASN A 324 18.21 27.15 17.85
C ASN A 324 17.33 27.90 16.82
N PRO A 325 17.44 29.23 16.72
CA PRO A 325 16.61 30.03 15.83
C PRO A 325 17.06 29.97 14.35
N ARG A 326 18.11 29.22 14.04
CA ARG A 326 18.63 29.11 12.67
C ARG A 326 17.61 28.39 11.76
N ARG A 327 17.49 28.92 10.57
CA ARG A 327 16.62 28.35 9.54
C ARG A 327 17.46 27.60 8.51
N TYR A 328 17.35 26.28 8.49
CA TYR A 328 18.11 25.42 7.58
C TYR A 328 17.35 25.10 6.31
N VAL A 329 16.01 25.22 6.33
CA VAL A 329 15.12 24.98 5.21
C VAL A 329 14.07 26.09 5.16
N GLU A 330 13.80 26.61 3.99
CA GLU A 330 12.63 27.45 3.70
C GLU A 330 11.56 26.63 3.03
N THR A 331 10.30 26.91 3.38
CA THR A 331 9.13 26.24 2.82
C THR A 331 8.20 27.25 2.19
N ARG A 332 7.68 26.90 1.00
CA ARG A 332 6.67 27.63 0.23
C ARG A 332 5.61 26.68 -0.25
N LEU A 333 4.39 27.17 -0.43
CA LEU A 333 3.36 26.39 -1.07
C LEU A 333 3.62 26.31 -2.57
N TYR A 334 3.28 25.18 -3.16
CA TYR A 334 3.43 24.93 -4.59
C TYR A 334 2.26 24.14 -5.13
N GLN A 335 1.80 24.49 -6.31
CA GLN A 335 0.78 23.75 -7.05
C GLN A 335 1.14 23.77 -8.54
N THR A 336 0.94 22.63 -9.21
CA THR A 336 1.09 22.52 -10.65
C THR A 336 -0.22 22.07 -11.28
N ASP A 337 -0.52 22.59 -12.47
CA ASP A 337 -1.62 22.13 -13.32
C ASP A 337 -1.20 21.01 -14.29
N SER A 338 0.07 20.60 -14.26
CA SER A 338 0.68 19.67 -15.21
C SER A 338 0.65 18.20 -14.75
N LEU A 339 -0.09 17.83 -13.69
CA LEU A 339 -0.31 16.44 -13.35
C LEU A 339 -1.26 15.78 -14.35
N ILE A 340 -0.86 14.59 -14.81
CA ILE A 340 -1.62 13.83 -15.81
C ILE A 340 -2.89 13.29 -15.17
N THR A 341 -4.03 13.47 -15.82
CA THR A 341 -5.35 12.97 -15.38
C THR A 341 -6.00 12.02 -16.38
N SER A 342 -5.34 11.80 -17.53
CA SER A 342 -5.81 10.86 -18.56
C SER A 342 -5.31 9.44 -18.34
N ASN A 343 -6.12 8.49 -18.80
CA ASN A 343 -5.79 7.06 -18.84
C ASN A 343 -5.46 6.44 -17.49
N LEU A 344 -6.10 6.94 -16.44
CA LEU A 344 -6.08 6.32 -15.12
C LEU A 344 -7.10 5.19 -15.08
N THR A 345 -6.76 4.10 -14.42
CA THR A 345 -7.66 2.96 -14.23
C THR A 345 -8.82 3.24 -13.28
N TYR A 346 -8.80 4.41 -12.62
CA TYR A 346 -9.84 4.85 -11.68
C TYR A 346 -10.52 6.12 -12.19
N GLY A 347 -11.86 6.14 -12.08
CA GLY A 347 -12.67 7.33 -12.21
C GLY A 347 -12.91 7.96 -10.84
N TYR A 348 -12.67 9.27 -10.70
CA TYR A 348 -12.89 10.00 -9.45
C TYR A 348 -14.18 10.81 -9.56
N MET A 349 -15.10 10.64 -8.59
CA MET A 349 -16.36 11.35 -8.58
C MET A 349 -16.77 11.79 -7.19
N GLY A 350 -17.27 13.02 -7.07
CA GLY A 350 -17.80 13.57 -5.83
C GLY A 350 -17.38 14.99 -5.57
N SER A 351 -17.96 15.56 -4.52
CA SER A 351 -17.67 16.90 -4.04
C SER A 351 -17.52 16.87 -2.52
N MET A 352 -16.47 17.52 -2.01
CA MET A 352 -16.22 17.66 -0.58
C MET A 352 -15.76 19.06 -0.23
N LEU A 353 -16.16 19.54 0.94
CA LEU A 353 -15.76 20.84 1.47
C LEU A 353 -14.95 20.64 2.74
N SER A 354 -13.68 21.02 2.71
CA SER A 354 -12.78 21.00 3.87
C SER A 354 -12.65 22.40 4.48
N ASP A 355 -12.54 22.48 5.80
CA ASP A 355 -12.25 23.75 6.49
C ASP A 355 -10.90 24.33 6.06
N THR A 356 -9.89 23.48 5.88
CA THR A 356 -8.53 23.89 5.58
C THR A 356 -8.30 24.16 4.10
N PHE A 357 -8.78 23.24 3.24
CA PHE A 357 -8.48 23.26 1.81
C PHE A 357 -9.65 23.74 0.91
N GLY A 358 -10.77 24.11 1.50
CA GLY A 358 -11.94 24.56 0.74
C GLY A 358 -12.61 23.43 -0.05
N LEU A 359 -13.18 23.78 -1.20
CA LEU A 359 -13.97 22.88 -2.02
C LEU A 359 -13.10 22.09 -2.99
N ARG A 360 -13.35 20.80 -3.05
CA ARG A 360 -12.81 19.88 -4.05
C ARG A 360 -13.95 19.19 -4.78
N THR A 361 -13.94 19.19 -6.11
CA THR A 361 -14.93 18.51 -6.93
C THR A 361 -14.22 17.68 -8.00
N ALA A 362 -14.61 16.43 -8.11
CA ALA A 362 -14.08 15.50 -9.10
C ALA A 362 -15.19 14.90 -9.95
N GLY A 363 -14.91 14.70 -11.24
CA GLY A 363 -15.70 13.98 -12.19
C GLY A 363 -14.81 13.20 -13.15
N PHE A 364 -15.38 12.33 -13.95
CA PHE A 364 -14.59 11.59 -14.93
C PHE A 364 -15.34 11.39 -16.24
N LEU A 365 -14.60 11.47 -17.34
CA LEU A 365 -15.02 11.03 -18.66
C LEU A 365 -14.49 9.63 -18.87
N THR A 366 -15.27 8.78 -19.51
CA THR A 366 -14.82 7.45 -19.92
C THR A 366 -15.57 6.97 -21.14
N GLN A 367 -14.87 6.26 -22.01
CA GLN A 367 -15.51 5.44 -23.04
C GLN A 367 -16.18 4.23 -22.40
N TYR A 368 -17.01 3.57 -23.13
CA TYR A 368 -17.65 2.31 -22.72
C TYR A 368 -17.87 1.42 -23.93
N VAL A 369 -17.83 0.10 -23.70
CA VAL A 369 -18.05 -0.89 -24.73
C VAL A 369 -19.19 -1.83 -24.31
N PRO A 370 -19.98 -2.33 -25.26
CA PRO A 370 -21.03 -3.30 -25.01
C PRO A 370 -20.46 -4.72 -25.01
N TYR A 371 -21.22 -5.65 -24.49
CA TYR A 371 -21.06 -7.05 -24.87
C TYR A 371 -21.64 -7.28 -26.27
N GLU A 372 -21.06 -8.26 -26.99
CA GLU A 372 -21.60 -8.72 -28.29
C GLU A 372 -23.03 -9.27 -28.15
N ILE A 373 -23.93 -8.88 -29.05
CA ILE A 373 -25.29 -9.34 -29.07
C ILE A 373 -25.73 -9.71 -30.49
N ASP A 374 -26.66 -10.67 -30.59
CA ASP A 374 -27.21 -11.16 -31.84
C ASP A 374 -28.34 -10.28 -32.39
N SER A 375 -28.58 -10.42 -33.71
CA SER A 375 -29.73 -9.80 -34.36
C SER A 375 -31.04 -10.30 -33.75
N GLY A 376 -31.92 -9.39 -33.35
CA GLY A 376 -33.17 -9.72 -32.70
C GLY A 376 -33.13 -9.71 -31.18
N TYR A 377 -31.97 -9.49 -30.56
CA TYR A 377 -31.82 -9.41 -29.10
C TYR A 377 -32.77 -8.40 -28.44
N PHE A 378 -32.95 -7.24 -29.07
CA PHE A 378 -33.90 -6.24 -28.57
C PHE A 378 -35.37 -6.63 -28.87
N GLY A 379 -35.62 -7.52 -29.81
CA GLY A 379 -36.93 -7.97 -30.17
C GLY A 379 -37.85 -6.90 -30.77
N PHE A 380 -39.12 -7.17 -30.77
CA PHE A 380 -40.14 -6.27 -31.34
C PHE A 380 -40.58 -5.22 -30.32
N ARG A 381 -40.47 -3.93 -30.67
CA ARG A 381 -40.84 -2.78 -29.86
C ARG A 381 -40.27 -2.84 -28.43
N PRO A 382 -38.97 -2.75 -28.26
CA PRO A 382 -38.35 -2.76 -26.95
C PRO A 382 -38.80 -1.55 -26.07
N ILE A 383 -38.93 -1.79 -24.79
CA ILE A 383 -39.37 -0.82 -23.79
C ILE A 383 -38.33 -0.78 -22.70
N LEU A 384 -37.82 0.42 -22.37
CA LEU A 384 -36.96 0.64 -21.23
C LEU A 384 -37.72 0.47 -19.90
N ASP A 385 -37.22 -0.39 -19.02
CA ASP A 385 -37.71 -0.49 -17.63
C ASP A 385 -36.84 0.29 -16.66
N SER A 386 -35.51 0.10 -16.71
CA SER A 386 -34.56 0.82 -15.84
C SER A 386 -33.18 0.89 -16.45
N ALA A 387 -32.39 1.83 -15.99
CA ALA A 387 -30.96 1.89 -16.19
C ALA A 387 -30.27 1.96 -14.82
N ILE A 388 -29.19 1.22 -14.65
CA ILE A 388 -28.38 1.23 -13.44
C ILE A 388 -26.93 1.54 -13.77
N ILE A 389 -26.25 2.21 -12.87
CA ILE A 389 -24.80 2.31 -12.88
C ILE A 389 -24.22 1.36 -11.83
N LEU A 390 -23.16 0.65 -12.22
CA LEU A 390 -22.38 -0.25 -11.39
C LEU A 390 -21.08 0.45 -11.05
N LEU A 391 -20.80 0.64 -9.76
CA LEU A 391 -19.62 1.31 -9.26
C LEU A 391 -18.81 0.35 -8.39
N SER A 392 -17.59 0.05 -8.79
CA SER A 392 -16.63 -0.73 -7.99
C SER A 392 -15.77 0.22 -7.19
N ILE A 393 -16.21 0.59 -5.98
CA ILE A 393 -15.54 1.55 -5.13
C ILE A 393 -14.29 0.94 -4.51
N SER A 394 -13.13 1.53 -4.78
CA SER A 394 -11.83 1.08 -4.28
C SER A 394 -11.27 1.99 -3.17
N SER A 395 -11.58 3.29 -3.21
CA SER A 395 -11.11 4.28 -2.24
C SER A 395 -12.13 5.38 -2.01
N TYR A 396 -12.20 5.88 -0.78
CA TYR A 396 -13.11 6.93 -0.32
C TYR A 396 -12.57 7.58 0.95
N GLY A 397 -13.11 8.75 1.34
CA GLY A 397 -12.75 9.43 2.56
C GLY A 397 -13.62 9.07 3.76
N SER A 398 -13.61 9.92 4.77
CA SER A 398 -14.26 9.65 6.07
C SER A 398 -15.79 9.82 6.04
N ASP A 399 -16.33 10.70 5.20
CA ASP A 399 -17.79 10.92 5.13
C ASP A 399 -18.43 10.03 4.06
N THR A 400 -18.86 8.84 4.46
CA THR A 400 -19.49 7.84 3.60
C THR A 400 -21.03 7.88 3.61
N LEU A 401 -21.63 8.80 4.38
CA LEU A 401 -23.07 8.87 4.57
C LEU A 401 -23.73 10.03 3.81
N THR A 402 -23.01 11.12 3.55
CA THR A 402 -23.57 12.28 2.84
C THR A 402 -23.85 11.93 1.39
N SER A 403 -25.14 11.83 1.06
CA SER A 403 -25.61 11.58 -0.30
C SER A 403 -25.29 12.76 -1.24
N GLN A 404 -24.84 12.41 -2.45
CA GLN A 404 -24.55 13.36 -3.52
C GLN A 404 -25.33 12.97 -4.77
N GLU A 405 -25.83 13.95 -5.48
CA GLU A 405 -26.49 13.77 -6.78
C GLU A 405 -25.47 13.98 -7.89
N TYR A 406 -25.51 13.12 -8.90
CA TYR A 406 -24.62 13.15 -10.06
C TYR A 406 -25.39 13.35 -11.34
N ASN A 407 -24.82 14.11 -12.26
CA ASN A 407 -25.25 14.24 -13.63
C ASN A 407 -24.37 13.40 -14.53
N VAL A 408 -24.98 12.78 -15.54
CA VAL A 408 -24.31 12.04 -16.60
C VAL A 408 -24.59 12.75 -17.92
N TYR A 409 -23.53 13.13 -18.64
CA TYR A 409 -23.57 13.80 -19.93
C TYR A 409 -22.97 12.89 -21.02
N GLU A 410 -23.36 13.13 -22.26
CA GLU A 410 -22.76 12.48 -23.41
C GLU A 410 -21.47 13.19 -23.84
N VAL A 411 -20.43 12.43 -24.14
CA VAL A 411 -19.23 12.93 -24.80
C VAL A 411 -19.52 13.06 -26.30
N VAL A 412 -19.44 14.29 -26.82
CA VAL A 412 -19.83 14.61 -28.22
C VAL A 412 -18.63 14.74 -29.17
N SER A 413 -17.43 14.79 -28.64
CA SER A 413 -16.19 14.88 -29.43
C SER A 413 -15.23 13.73 -29.10
N ASN A 414 -14.91 12.89 -30.09
CA ASN A 414 -13.96 11.81 -29.93
C ASN A 414 -12.49 12.25 -30.16
N LYS A 415 -12.26 13.47 -30.64
CA LYS A 415 -10.92 14.02 -30.89
C LYS A 415 -9.98 13.89 -29.69
N TYR A 416 -10.51 13.89 -28.50
CA TYR A 416 -9.75 13.88 -27.24
C TYR A 416 -9.69 12.51 -26.56
N LEU A 417 -10.53 11.56 -26.95
CA LEU A 417 -10.71 10.30 -26.24
C LEU A 417 -10.42 9.06 -27.09
N THR A 418 -9.98 9.25 -28.36
CA THR A 418 -9.66 8.16 -29.25
C THR A 418 -8.17 7.84 -29.20
N GLU A 419 -7.84 6.55 -29.13
CA GLU A 419 -6.50 6.06 -29.45
C GLU A 419 -6.41 5.75 -30.95
N LYS A 420 -5.27 6.06 -31.56
CA LYS A 420 -4.98 5.61 -32.93
C LYS A 420 -4.30 4.25 -32.87
N PRO A 421 -4.81 3.24 -33.58
CA PRO A 421 -4.06 2.01 -33.78
C PRO A 421 -2.78 2.33 -34.57
N VAL A 422 -1.65 1.89 -34.03
CA VAL A 422 -0.35 2.01 -34.71
C VAL A 422 -0.04 0.69 -35.39
N GLU A 423 0.55 0.74 -36.60
CA GLU A 423 1.14 -0.44 -37.23
C GLU A 423 2.04 -1.17 -36.23
N SER A 424 1.72 -2.37 -35.86
CA SER A 424 2.43 -3.25 -34.89
C SER A 424 1.78 -3.50 -33.51
N GLY A 425 0.49 -3.27 -33.35
CA GLY A 425 -0.23 -3.59 -32.08
C GLY A 425 0.11 -2.68 -30.90
N LYS A 426 0.59 -1.46 -31.19
CA LYS A 426 0.72 -0.37 -30.21
C LYS A 426 -0.33 0.68 -30.49
N SER A 427 -0.97 1.20 -29.43
CA SER A 427 -1.84 2.37 -29.53
C SER A 427 -1.03 3.65 -29.29
N GLU A 428 -1.32 4.71 -30.03
CA GLU A 428 -0.78 6.04 -29.84
C GLU A 428 -1.94 6.97 -29.44
N ARG A 429 -1.83 7.61 -28.30
CA ARG A 429 -2.86 8.51 -27.78
C ARG A 429 -2.73 9.89 -28.41
N ASP A 430 -3.83 10.42 -28.88
CA ASP A 430 -3.85 11.72 -29.54
C ASP A 430 -3.47 12.87 -28.60
N THR A 431 -3.83 12.79 -27.32
CA THR A 431 -3.67 13.89 -26.37
C THR A 431 -3.51 13.41 -24.92
N THR A 432 -2.56 14.00 -24.22
CA THR A 432 -2.43 13.84 -22.77
C THR A 432 -3.20 14.96 -22.07
N PHE A 433 -4.05 14.61 -21.11
CA PHE A 433 -4.84 15.56 -20.32
C PHE A 433 -4.22 15.78 -18.95
N TYR A 434 -4.36 17.01 -18.48
CA TYR A 434 -3.81 17.48 -17.21
C TYR A 434 -4.92 18.07 -16.32
N LEU A 435 -4.59 18.40 -15.08
CA LEU A 435 -5.52 18.94 -14.08
C LEU A 435 -6.33 20.14 -14.56
N ASN A 436 -5.77 21.00 -15.39
CA ASN A 436 -6.44 22.20 -15.90
C ASN A 436 -7.46 21.95 -17.01
N PHE A 437 -7.65 20.68 -17.40
CA PHE A 437 -8.62 20.34 -18.45
C PHE A 437 -10.06 20.52 -17.98
N ASP A 438 -10.82 21.34 -18.70
CA ASP A 438 -12.24 21.55 -18.51
C ASP A 438 -13.00 21.05 -19.75
N PRO A 439 -13.66 19.88 -19.68
CA PRO A 439 -14.29 19.25 -20.85
C PRO A 439 -15.50 20.01 -21.36
N VAL A 440 -16.17 20.80 -20.52
CA VAL A 440 -17.31 21.63 -20.92
C VAL A 440 -16.82 22.81 -21.74
N LYS A 441 -15.84 23.57 -21.24
CA LYS A 441 -15.23 24.69 -21.99
C LYS A 441 -14.54 24.24 -23.28
N ALA A 442 -14.00 23.03 -23.30
CA ALA A 442 -13.37 22.46 -24.49
C ALA A 442 -14.39 21.95 -25.54
N GLY A 443 -15.70 21.98 -25.23
CA GLY A 443 -16.74 21.46 -26.13
C GLY A 443 -16.69 19.96 -26.35
N VAL A 444 -16.12 19.22 -25.40
CA VAL A 444 -16.01 17.75 -25.46
C VAL A 444 -17.29 17.08 -24.99
N VAL A 445 -18.01 17.74 -24.11
CA VAL A 445 -19.23 17.24 -23.45
C VAL A 445 -20.44 18.03 -23.97
N GLY A 446 -21.56 17.34 -24.21
CA GLY A 446 -22.80 17.97 -24.60
C GLY A 446 -23.47 18.73 -23.45
N ASP A 447 -24.37 19.64 -23.81
CA ASP A 447 -25.04 20.53 -22.84
C ASP A 447 -26.16 19.83 -22.06
N ASP A 448 -26.72 18.75 -22.60
CA ASP A 448 -27.88 18.06 -22.05
C ASP A 448 -27.53 16.97 -21.03
N VAL A 449 -28.13 17.00 -19.85
CA VAL A 449 -28.06 15.90 -18.89
C VAL A 449 -28.83 14.69 -19.42
N LEU A 450 -28.18 13.55 -19.57
CA LEU A 450 -28.81 12.29 -19.96
C LEU A 450 -29.50 11.62 -18.77
N PHE A 451 -28.75 11.46 -17.67
CA PHE A 451 -29.21 10.77 -16.47
C PHE A 451 -28.82 11.54 -15.22
N THR A 452 -29.60 11.30 -14.16
CA THR A 452 -29.19 11.65 -12.79
C THR A 452 -29.21 10.39 -11.92
N PHE A 453 -28.33 10.33 -10.93
CA PHE A 453 -28.35 9.28 -9.89
C PHE A 453 -27.83 9.81 -8.58
N THR A 454 -28.16 9.15 -7.47
CA THR A 454 -27.71 9.51 -6.13
C THR A 454 -26.78 8.44 -5.59
N PHE A 455 -25.63 8.86 -5.06
CA PHE A 455 -24.67 7.98 -4.42
C PHE A 455 -23.86 8.75 -3.35
N PRO A 456 -23.57 8.18 -2.16
CA PRO A 456 -24.24 6.97 -1.60
C PRO A 456 -25.74 7.19 -1.37
N ASP A 457 -26.48 6.10 -1.12
CA ASP A 457 -27.94 6.14 -0.90
C ASP A 457 -28.34 6.49 0.55
N GLY A 458 -27.44 7.06 1.34
CA GLY A 458 -27.62 7.37 2.76
C GLY A 458 -27.27 6.21 3.70
N LYS A 459 -26.76 5.10 3.16
CA LYS A 459 -26.18 3.99 3.93
C LYS A 459 -24.65 4.08 3.93
N GLU A 460 -24.04 3.51 4.97
CA GLU A 460 -22.59 3.44 5.04
C GLU A 460 -22.01 2.70 3.84
N THR A 461 -21.10 3.37 3.12
CA THR A 461 -20.46 2.84 1.92
C THR A 461 -19.03 2.45 2.27
N GLY A 462 -18.68 1.22 1.95
CA GLY A 462 -17.31 0.68 2.05
C GLY A 462 -16.75 0.33 0.67
N PRO A 463 -15.50 -0.17 0.60
CA PRO A 463 -14.94 -0.71 -0.63
C PRO A 463 -15.78 -1.91 -1.06
N ALA A 464 -16.58 -1.75 -2.08
CA ALA A 464 -17.45 -2.79 -2.61
C ALA A 464 -18.03 -2.38 -3.97
N THR A 465 -18.46 -3.34 -4.72
CA THR A 465 -19.30 -3.10 -5.88
C THR A 465 -20.72 -2.73 -5.43
N THR A 466 -21.24 -1.64 -5.93
CA THR A 466 -22.55 -1.11 -5.58
C THR A 466 -23.30 -0.65 -6.81
N TYR A 467 -24.61 -0.50 -6.68
CA TYR A 467 -25.50 -0.13 -7.77
C TYR A 467 -26.26 1.15 -7.41
N ALA A 468 -26.40 2.04 -8.38
CA ALA A 468 -27.32 3.16 -8.28
C ALA A 468 -28.27 3.20 -9.48
N THR A 469 -29.53 3.56 -9.24
CA THR A 469 -30.52 3.69 -10.32
C THR A 469 -30.29 5.01 -11.04
N MET A 470 -30.05 4.97 -12.33
CA MET A 470 -29.98 6.12 -13.22
C MET A 470 -31.40 6.52 -13.67
N LYS A 471 -31.78 7.76 -13.39
CA LYS A 471 -33.06 8.33 -13.79
C LYS A 471 -32.87 9.06 -15.13
N PRO A 472 -33.44 8.55 -16.26
CA PRO A 472 -33.26 9.18 -17.55
C PRO A 472 -34.09 10.47 -17.67
N THR A 473 -33.49 11.51 -18.22
CA THR A 473 -34.19 12.70 -18.74
C THR A 473 -34.85 12.36 -20.09
N GLN A 474 -35.48 13.35 -20.72
CA GLN A 474 -35.96 13.18 -22.10
C GLN A 474 -34.79 12.82 -23.05
N LYS A 475 -33.66 13.51 -22.92
CA LYS A 475 -32.44 13.25 -23.71
C LYS A 475 -31.81 11.90 -23.40
N GLY A 476 -31.86 11.48 -22.13
CA GLY A 476 -31.45 10.14 -21.74
C GLY A 476 -32.29 9.03 -22.37
N ARG A 477 -33.60 9.24 -22.55
CA ARG A 477 -34.46 8.29 -23.29
C ARG A 477 -34.11 8.23 -24.76
N GLU A 478 -33.84 9.38 -25.41
CA GLU A 478 -33.37 9.46 -26.80
C GLU A 478 -31.99 8.71 -26.93
N PHE A 479 -31.09 8.89 -25.98
CA PHE A 479 -29.83 8.19 -25.93
C PHE A 479 -30.02 6.66 -25.81
N ILE A 480 -30.88 6.20 -24.92
CA ILE A 480 -31.16 4.77 -24.76
C ILE A 480 -31.83 4.19 -26.04
N ASN A 481 -32.71 4.93 -26.69
CA ASN A 481 -33.30 4.50 -27.96
C ASN A 481 -32.22 4.30 -29.03
N ARG A 482 -31.16 5.11 -29.05
CA ARG A 482 -30.03 4.89 -29.96
C ARG A 482 -29.26 3.62 -29.57
N LEU A 483 -28.98 3.39 -28.29
CA LEU A 483 -28.35 2.16 -27.82
C LEU A 483 -29.20 0.91 -28.13
N MET A 484 -30.51 1.00 -28.04
CA MET A 484 -31.44 -0.10 -28.39
C MET A 484 -31.74 -0.18 -29.89
N LEU A 485 -31.00 0.55 -30.71
CA LEU A 485 -31.12 0.59 -32.19
C LEU A 485 -32.53 0.97 -32.69
N GLN A 486 -33.29 1.76 -31.88
CA GLN A 486 -34.62 2.25 -32.28
C GLN A 486 -34.54 3.57 -33.07
N GLU A 487 -33.47 4.31 -32.87
CA GLU A 487 -33.20 5.63 -33.45
C GLU A 487 -31.71 5.75 -33.81
N GLY A 488 -31.33 6.82 -34.51
CA GLY A 488 -29.95 7.18 -34.81
C GLY A 488 -29.38 6.51 -36.06
N THR A 489 -28.07 6.62 -36.24
CA THR A 489 -27.30 6.15 -37.42
C THR A 489 -27.44 4.65 -37.64
N TYR A 490 -27.41 3.87 -36.57
CA TYR A 490 -27.46 2.40 -36.63
C TYR A 490 -28.85 1.82 -36.32
N LYS A 491 -29.90 2.56 -36.60
CA LYS A 491 -31.27 2.05 -36.41
C LYS A 491 -31.49 0.71 -37.13
N GLY A 492 -31.74 -0.33 -36.32
CA GLY A 492 -31.97 -1.70 -36.84
C GLY A 492 -30.71 -2.43 -37.33
N ASP A 493 -29.52 -1.82 -37.20
CA ASP A 493 -28.27 -2.40 -37.64
C ASP A 493 -27.45 -2.93 -36.42
N TYR A 494 -27.55 -4.22 -36.19
CA TYR A 494 -26.87 -4.92 -35.11
C TYR A 494 -25.37 -5.10 -35.32
N SER A 495 -24.85 -4.83 -36.52
CA SER A 495 -23.42 -4.96 -36.82
C SER A 495 -22.55 -4.09 -35.89
N ILE A 496 -23.14 -3.00 -35.39
CA ILE A 496 -22.46 -2.09 -34.45
C ILE A 496 -22.10 -2.77 -33.09
N TYR A 497 -22.80 -3.82 -32.71
CA TYR A 497 -22.57 -4.60 -31.50
C TYR A 497 -21.57 -5.76 -31.69
N SER A 498 -21.04 -5.97 -32.87
CA SER A 498 -19.95 -6.92 -33.10
C SER A 498 -18.65 -6.43 -32.56
N LEU A 499 -17.83 -7.32 -31.99
CA LEU A 499 -16.48 -7.01 -31.53
C LEU A 499 -15.58 -6.46 -32.64
N ASP A 500 -15.85 -6.83 -33.90
CA ASP A 500 -15.14 -6.27 -35.08
C ASP A 500 -15.52 -4.82 -35.38
N SER A 501 -16.55 -4.27 -34.73
CA SER A 501 -17.10 -2.93 -34.94
C SER A 501 -16.75 -1.93 -33.83
N LEU A 502 -15.78 -2.23 -32.97
CA LEU A 502 -15.45 -1.36 -31.81
C LEU A 502 -14.98 0.04 -32.23
N GLU A 503 -14.32 0.19 -33.38
CA GLU A 503 -13.96 1.51 -33.92
C GLU A 503 -15.20 2.34 -34.26
N GLN A 504 -16.16 1.73 -34.94
CA GLN A 504 -17.45 2.34 -35.28
C GLN A 504 -18.28 2.62 -34.01
N TRP A 505 -18.22 1.73 -33.02
CA TRP A 505 -18.85 1.94 -31.73
C TRP A 505 -18.34 3.21 -31.03
N VAL A 506 -17.03 3.34 -30.86
CA VAL A 506 -16.41 4.51 -30.21
C VAL A 506 -16.63 5.79 -31.02
N ALA A 507 -16.73 5.69 -32.34
CA ALA A 507 -17.05 6.84 -33.22
C ALA A 507 -18.48 7.35 -33.04
N GLU A 508 -19.45 6.45 -32.81
CA GLU A 508 -20.87 6.79 -32.56
C GLU A 508 -21.13 7.11 -31.10
N PHE A 509 -20.72 6.21 -30.18
CA PHE A 509 -20.94 6.28 -28.74
C PHE A 509 -19.64 6.65 -28.02
N LYS A 510 -19.26 7.93 -28.07
CA LYS A 510 -17.93 8.45 -27.71
C LYS A 510 -17.57 8.34 -26.25
N GLY A 511 -18.56 8.22 -25.36
CA GLY A 511 -18.35 8.11 -23.92
C GLY A 511 -19.36 8.87 -23.08
N LEU A 512 -19.18 8.78 -21.77
CA LEU A 512 -19.99 9.48 -20.78
C LEU A 512 -19.10 10.33 -19.87
N TYR A 513 -19.65 11.47 -19.42
CA TYR A 513 -19.05 12.31 -18.38
C TYR A 513 -19.94 12.28 -17.14
N ILE A 514 -19.38 11.86 -16.01
CA ILE A 514 -20.04 11.71 -14.72
C ILE A 514 -19.44 12.72 -13.76
N VAL A 515 -20.29 13.59 -13.20
CA VAL A 515 -19.84 14.69 -12.32
C VAL A 515 -20.94 15.02 -11.29
N PRO A 516 -20.60 15.50 -10.07
CA PRO A 516 -21.59 15.98 -9.12
C PRO A 516 -22.50 17.04 -9.73
N ALA A 517 -23.81 16.94 -9.49
CA ALA A 517 -24.80 17.91 -9.98
C ALA A 517 -24.65 19.28 -9.29
N VAL A 518 -24.23 19.26 -8.02
CA VAL A 518 -24.00 20.46 -7.21
C VAL A 518 -22.75 20.27 -6.34
N ASP A 519 -22.04 21.37 -6.11
CA ASP A 519 -20.90 21.40 -5.20
C ASP A 519 -21.34 21.26 -3.74
N GLN A 520 -20.51 20.61 -2.92
CA GLN A 520 -20.73 20.50 -1.48
C GLN A 520 -20.66 21.89 -0.82
N THR A 521 -21.63 22.19 0.04
CA THR A 521 -21.74 23.49 0.73
C THR A 521 -21.58 23.39 2.26
N THR A 522 -21.69 22.19 2.82
CA THR A 522 -21.56 21.96 4.26
C THR A 522 -20.11 21.66 4.62
N PRO A 523 -19.46 22.44 5.50
CA PRO A 523 -18.08 22.20 5.92
C PRO A 523 -17.88 20.80 6.51
N ASN A 524 -16.73 20.19 6.17
CA ASN A 524 -16.32 18.85 6.57
C ASN A 524 -17.34 17.76 6.19
N LYS A 525 -18.05 17.97 5.09
CA LYS A 525 -18.99 17.02 4.49
C LYS A 525 -18.66 16.74 3.04
N GLY A 526 -19.26 15.65 2.56
CA GLY A 526 -19.05 15.13 1.23
C GLY A 526 -17.83 14.20 1.13
N ASN A 527 -17.68 13.62 -0.04
CA ASN A 527 -16.65 12.64 -0.32
C ASN A 527 -16.33 12.60 -1.80
N ILE A 528 -15.10 12.17 -2.14
CA ILE A 528 -14.72 11.82 -3.49
C ILE A 528 -14.42 10.32 -3.51
N TYR A 529 -15.10 9.60 -4.38
CA TYR A 529 -14.98 8.16 -4.53
C TYR A 529 -14.07 7.84 -5.72
N ALA A 530 -13.15 6.89 -5.54
CA ALA A 530 -12.42 6.28 -6.63
C ALA A 530 -13.13 4.99 -7.03
N THR A 531 -13.62 4.91 -8.25
CA THR A 531 -14.23 3.71 -8.83
C THR A 531 -13.28 3.06 -9.84
N SER A 532 -13.08 1.74 -9.75
CA SER A 532 -12.29 0.98 -10.72
C SER A 532 -13.06 0.88 -12.03
N LEU A 533 -12.51 1.47 -13.11
CA LEU A 533 -13.24 1.56 -14.39
C LEU A 533 -13.35 0.20 -15.09
N ASP A 534 -12.37 -0.70 -14.92
CA ASP A 534 -12.36 -2.06 -15.45
C ASP A 534 -13.41 -3.00 -14.80
N ALA A 535 -13.89 -2.61 -13.61
CA ALA A 535 -14.91 -3.34 -12.85
C ALA A 535 -16.20 -2.53 -12.66
N SER A 536 -16.36 -1.43 -13.41
CA SER A 536 -17.51 -0.52 -13.36
C SER A 536 -18.14 -0.36 -14.74
N GLY A 537 -19.38 0.09 -14.75
CA GLY A 537 -20.11 0.25 -16.00
C GLY A 537 -21.56 0.65 -15.77
N PHE A 538 -22.39 0.46 -16.75
CA PHE A 538 -23.82 0.61 -16.60
C PHE A 538 -24.57 -0.50 -17.33
N ALA A 539 -25.82 -0.69 -16.97
CA ALA A 539 -26.69 -1.68 -17.64
C ALA A 539 -28.08 -1.10 -17.91
N ILE A 540 -28.62 -1.49 -19.02
CA ILE A 540 -29.98 -1.19 -19.44
C ILE A 540 -30.83 -2.44 -19.26
N TYR A 541 -31.95 -2.29 -18.57
CA TYR A 541 -32.96 -3.32 -18.41
C TYR A 541 -34.25 -2.92 -19.12
N GLY A 542 -34.81 -3.84 -19.83
CA GLY A 542 -36.03 -3.60 -20.59
C GLY A 542 -36.82 -4.87 -20.86
N ARG A 543 -37.87 -4.73 -21.67
CA ARG A 543 -38.75 -5.78 -22.15
C ARG A 543 -39.03 -5.53 -23.61
N ASN A 544 -39.34 -6.59 -24.36
CA ASN A 544 -39.85 -6.45 -25.69
C ASN A 544 -41.28 -7.01 -25.77
N ARG A 545 -41.96 -6.67 -26.85
CA ARG A 545 -43.34 -7.14 -27.09
C ARG A 545 -43.35 -8.33 -27.99
N LEU A 546 -44.36 -9.14 -27.84
CA LEU A 546 -44.61 -10.27 -28.76
C LEU A 546 -45.12 -9.71 -30.10
N GLU A 547 -44.47 -10.07 -31.19
CA GLU A 547 -44.80 -9.55 -32.53
C GLU A 547 -46.19 -9.93 -32.97
N SER A 548 -46.64 -11.19 -32.66
CA SER A 548 -47.97 -11.70 -32.98
C SER A 548 -49.10 -11.05 -32.17
N ASP A 549 -48.79 -10.54 -30.97
CA ASP A 549 -49.72 -9.78 -30.11
C ASP A 549 -48.96 -8.72 -29.32
N PRO A 550 -48.88 -7.48 -29.83
CA PRO A 550 -48.14 -6.38 -29.19
C PRO A 550 -48.66 -5.92 -27.82
N THR A 551 -49.76 -6.49 -27.33
CA THR A 551 -50.21 -6.23 -25.95
C THR A 551 -49.49 -7.09 -24.92
N LEU A 552 -48.86 -8.18 -25.35
CA LEU A 552 -48.09 -9.09 -24.49
C LEU A 552 -46.61 -8.79 -24.51
N ILE A 553 -45.94 -9.10 -23.39
CA ILE A 553 -44.49 -9.09 -23.27
C ILE A 553 -43.95 -10.44 -23.78
N ALA A 554 -42.93 -10.41 -24.62
CA ALA A 554 -42.25 -11.60 -25.11
C ALA A 554 -41.07 -11.95 -24.18
N ASP A 555 -40.08 -11.06 -24.03
CA ASP A 555 -38.88 -11.33 -23.29
C ASP A 555 -38.39 -10.10 -22.47
N THR A 556 -37.45 -10.33 -21.57
CA THR A 556 -36.67 -9.31 -20.86
C THR A 556 -35.36 -9.04 -21.57
N ILE A 557 -34.89 -7.82 -21.52
CA ILE A 557 -33.65 -7.33 -22.10
C ILE A 557 -32.72 -6.93 -20.96
N SER A 558 -31.43 -7.30 -21.01
CA SER A 558 -30.40 -6.89 -20.06
C SER A 558 -29.08 -6.74 -20.79
N ILE A 559 -28.62 -5.51 -20.99
CA ILE A 559 -27.37 -5.23 -21.70
C ILE A 559 -26.44 -4.46 -20.77
N PRO A 560 -25.33 -5.08 -20.35
CA PRO A 560 -24.27 -4.40 -19.64
C PRO A 560 -23.30 -3.71 -20.61
N TYR A 561 -22.75 -2.60 -20.16
CA TYR A 561 -21.66 -1.83 -20.78
C TYR A 561 -20.54 -1.64 -19.77
N ILE A 562 -19.30 -1.90 -20.18
CA ILE A 562 -18.11 -1.78 -19.34
C ILE A 562 -17.43 -0.45 -19.63
N PHE A 563 -16.98 0.28 -18.61
CA PHE A 563 -16.34 1.60 -18.79
C PHE A 563 -14.95 1.51 -19.38
N TYR A 564 -14.13 0.55 -18.93
CA TYR A 564 -12.77 0.38 -19.41
C TYR A 564 -12.45 -1.09 -19.57
N ASP A 565 -11.99 -1.47 -20.75
CA ASP A 565 -11.49 -2.81 -20.99
C ASP A 565 -10.10 -2.76 -21.64
N SER A 566 -9.08 -3.09 -20.84
CA SER A 566 -7.67 -3.08 -21.29
C SER A 566 -7.36 -4.23 -22.28
N SER A 567 -8.28 -5.17 -22.47
CA SER A 567 -8.13 -6.27 -23.44
C SER A 567 -8.55 -5.89 -24.85
N VAL A 568 -9.21 -4.75 -25.03
CA VAL A 568 -9.67 -4.25 -26.33
C VAL A 568 -8.54 -3.46 -27.00
N ASP A 569 -8.21 -3.79 -28.24
CA ASP A 569 -7.12 -3.17 -29.00
C ASP A 569 -7.26 -1.64 -29.18
N TYR A 570 -8.48 -1.12 -29.15
CA TYR A 570 -8.78 0.30 -29.23
C TYR A 570 -8.69 1.02 -27.90
N GLY A 571 -8.53 0.32 -26.79
CA GLY A 571 -8.39 0.84 -25.44
C GLY A 571 -9.41 1.92 -25.08
N ASN A 572 -10.20 1.75 -24.05
CA ASN A 572 -11.05 2.82 -23.54
C ASN A 572 -10.19 3.89 -22.89
N VAL A 573 -10.36 5.14 -23.33
CA VAL A 573 -9.67 6.27 -22.75
C VAL A 573 -10.50 6.86 -21.63
N SER A 574 -9.84 7.21 -20.52
CA SER A 574 -10.47 7.91 -19.40
C SER A 574 -9.77 9.25 -19.12
N VAL A 575 -10.52 10.25 -18.69
CA VAL A 575 -9.99 11.55 -18.26
C VAL A 575 -10.70 11.95 -16.97
N ASN A 576 -9.92 12.20 -15.92
CA ASN A 576 -10.48 12.75 -14.68
C ASN A 576 -10.43 14.28 -14.69
N THR A 577 -11.47 14.90 -14.16
CA THR A 577 -11.55 16.33 -13.92
C THR A 577 -11.53 16.58 -12.43
N ILE A 578 -10.55 17.33 -11.96
CA ILE A 578 -10.40 17.64 -10.53
C ILE A 578 -10.25 19.14 -10.37
N ARG A 579 -11.18 19.75 -9.66
CA ARG A 579 -11.21 21.20 -9.43
C ARG A 579 -11.06 21.48 -7.94
N HIS A 580 -10.19 22.44 -7.62
CA HIS A 580 -10.00 22.99 -6.29
C HIS A 580 -10.50 24.43 -6.23
N ASP A 581 -11.24 24.79 -5.16
CA ASP A 581 -11.61 26.17 -4.85
C ASP A 581 -11.26 26.47 -3.38
N TYR A 582 -10.02 26.91 -3.20
CA TYR A 582 -9.47 27.24 -1.88
C TYR A 582 -10.12 28.47 -1.25
N SER A 583 -10.85 29.30 -2.03
CA SER A 583 -11.57 30.46 -1.51
C SER A 583 -12.70 30.07 -0.55
N LYS A 584 -13.12 28.80 -0.58
CA LYS A 584 -14.14 28.22 0.29
C LYS A 584 -13.61 27.70 1.63
N ALA A 585 -12.31 27.75 1.86
CA ALA A 585 -11.73 27.38 3.15
C ALA A 585 -12.20 28.35 4.25
N THR A 586 -12.50 27.81 5.43
CA THR A 586 -13.06 28.58 6.57
C THR A 586 -12.12 28.60 7.76
N SER A 587 -11.07 27.76 7.77
CA SER A 587 -10.06 27.70 8.83
C SER A 587 -9.37 29.05 9.04
N PRO A 588 -9.04 29.42 10.30
CA PRO A 588 -8.23 30.60 10.56
C PRO A 588 -6.80 30.48 10.00
N GLN A 589 -6.36 29.29 9.63
CA GLN A 589 -5.07 29.03 8.96
C GLN A 589 -5.19 29.13 7.43
N ARG A 590 -6.30 29.70 6.93
CA ARG A 590 -6.47 29.94 5.50
C ARG A 590 -5.27 30.70 4.93
N PHE A 591 -4.75 30.18 3.84
CA PHE A 591 -3.64 30.76 3.08
C PHE A 591 -4.10 31.13 1.67
N ASP A 592 -3.43 32.08 1.06
CA ASP A 592 -3.68 32.45 -0.32
C ASP A 592 -3.05 31.43 -1.28
N ILE A 593 -3.85 30.48 -1.74
CA ILE A 593 -3.40 29.43 -2.64
C ILE A 593 -3.11 29.97 -4.04
N ALA A 594 -3.65 31.10 -4.42
CA ALA A 594 -3.32 31.73 -5.70
C ALA A 594 -1.82 31.98 -5.84
N ASP A 595 -1.13 32.23 -4.71
CA ASP A 595 0.33 32.41 -4.68
C ASP A 595 1.10 31.06 -4.77
N ALA A 596 0.43 29.93 -4.66
CA ALA A 596 1.07 28.63 -4.72
C ALA A 596 1.26 28.08 -6.14
N VAL A 597 0.63 28.70 -7.15
CA VAL A 597 0.73 28.25 -8.56
C VAL A 597 2.17 28.37 -9.07
N GLU A 598 2.64 27.39 -9.79
CA GLU A 598 4.02 27.27 -10.26
C GLU A 598 4.56 28.49 -11.05
N THR A 599 3.68 29.28 -11.65
CA THR A 599 4.05 30.48 -12.41
C THR A 599 4.24 31.71 -11.54
N ASN A 600 3.90 31.65 -10.25
CA ASN A 600 4.07 32.78 -9.31
C ASN A 600 5.46 32.72 -8.65
N GLU A 601 6.38 33.60 -9.09
CA GLU A 601 7.74 33.69 -8.56
C GLU A 601 7.81 34.29 -7.15
N ASN A 602 6.79 35.06 -6.72
CA ASN A 602 6.76 35.78 -5.43
C ASN A 602 6.00 35.05 -4.33
N ARG A 603 5.93 33.72 -4.37
CA ARG A 603 5.23 32.93 -3.36
C ARG A 603 5.78 33.18 -1.95
N PRO A 604 4.90 33.49 -0.97
CA PRO A 604 5.35 33.76 0.40
C PRO A 604 5.91 32.51 1.09
N LEU A 605 6.73 32.73 2.11
CA LEU A 605 7.20 31.67 2.99
C LEU A 605 6.02 31.11 3.82
N SER A 606 5.93 29.80 3.93
CA SER A 606 4.94 29.09 4.74
C SER A 606 5.55 28.53 6.01
N LYS A 607 4.95 28.80 7.17
CA LYS A 607 5.36 28.20 8.45
C LYS A 607 4.97 26.74 8.58
N GLN A 608 4.04 26.27 7.76
CA GLN A 608 3.52 24.89 7.74
C GLN A 608 3.82 24.22 6.42
N VAL A 609 3.97 22.91 6.46
CA VAL A 609 4.03 22.02 5.32
C VAL A 609 2.63 21.50 5.04
N TYR A 610 2.17 21.65 3.80
CA TYR A 610 0.93 21.12 3.32
C TYR A 610 1.21 20.11 2.21
N VAL A 611 0.57 18.95 2.28
CA VAL A 611 0.63 17.94 1.24
C VAL A 611 -0.78 17.43 0.99
N GLU A 612 -1.30 17.73 -0.17
CA GLU A 612 -2.66 17.36 -0.60
C GLU A 612 -2.58 16.44 -1.81
N GLY A 613 -3.41 15.42 -1.86
CA GLY A 613 -3.57 14.58 -3.05
C GLY A 613 -4.48 15.23 -4.10
N MET A 614 -4.80 14.50 -5.16
CA MET A 614 -5.69 14.91 -6.24
C MET A 614 -5.24 16.21 -6.95
N GLY A 615 -3.91 16.43 -7.02
CA GLY A 615 -3.37 17.64 -7.65
C GLY A 615 -3.56 18.93 -6.86
N GLY A 616 -3.80 18.81 -5.56
CA GLY A 616 -3.84 19.93 -4.65
C GLY A 616 -2.46 20.50 -4.32
N VAL A 617 -2.43 21.36 -3.30
CA VAL A 617 -1.19 22.02 -2.86
C VAL A 617 -0.19 21.03 -2.25
N VAL A 618 1.07 21.25 -2.57
CA VAL A 618 2.24 20.56 -1.97
C VAL A 618 3.23 21.60 -1.47
N THR A 619 4.31 21.16 -0.84
CA THR A 619 5.30 22.08 -0.29
C THR A 619 6.62 22.01 -1.06
N GLU A 620 7.05 23.16 -1.56
CA GLU A 620 8.41 23.40 -2.03
C GLU A 620 9.32 23.67 -0.85
N MET A 621 10.48 23.01 -0.80
CA MET A 621 11.50 23.16 0.24
C MET A 621 12.82 23.55 -0.38
N THR A 622 13.46 24.57 0.16
CA THR A 622 14.76 25.05 -0.31
C THR A 622 15.75 25.08 0.85
N PHE A 623 16.88 24.39 0.70
CA PHE A 623 17.97 24.46 1.68
C PHE A 623 18.62 25.84 1.66
N THR A 624 18.84 26.41 2.84
CA THR A 624 19.35 27.76 3.01
C THR A 624 20.88 27.80 3.04
N GLU A 625 21.44 29.00 2.95
CA GLU A 625 22.88 29.25 3.17
C GLU A 625 23.36 28.71 4.53
N GLU A 626 22.57 28.89 5.58
CA GLU A 626 22.88 28.46 6.94
C GLU A 626 23.13 26.95 7.05
N PHE A 627 22.39 26.13 6.26
CA PHE A 627 22.61 24.69 6.22
C PHE A 627 24.01 24.33 5.74
N PHE A 628 24.47 24.92 4.64
CA PHE A 628 25.77 24.64 4.04
C PHE A 628 26.91 25.24 4.87
N ARG A 629 26.72 26.45 5.41
CA ARG A 629 27.69 27.07 6.30
C ARG A 629 27.90 26.26 7.58
N GLN A 630 26.84 25.67 8.16
CA GLN A 630 26.95 24.81 9.34
C GLN A 630 27.75 23.54 9.03
N LEU A 631 27.54 22.91 7.87
CA LEU A 631 28.36 21.76 7.44
C LEU A 631 29.82 22.14 7.25
N ALA A 632 30.11 23.29 6.64
CA ALA A 632 31.48 23.80 6.50
C ALA A 632 32.10 24.13 7.86
N GLN A 633 31.32 24.66 8.79
CA GLN A 633 31.79 25.01 10.13
C GLN A 633 32.24 23.78 10.94
N ILE A 634 31.56 22.63 10.76
CA ILE A 634 31.97 21.35 11.37
C ILE A 634 33.43 21.01 11.02
N ILE A 635 33.81 21.18 9.76
CA ILE A 635 35.16 20.89 9.28
C ILE A 635 36.15 21.89 9.93
N LYS A 636 35.82 23.18 9.93
CA LYS A 636 36.67 24.23 10.50
C LYS A 636 36.91 24.04 12.01
N ASP A 637 35.86 23.74 12.75
CA ASP A 637 35.91 23.52 14.21
C ASP A 637 36.79 22.31 14.54
N GLU A 638 36.65 21.23 13.77
CA GLU A 638 37.44 20.03 13.99
C GLU A 638 38.89 20.21 13.62
N ASN A 639 39.18 20.88 12.50
CA ASN A 639 40.55 21.22 12.12
C ASN A 639 41.25 22.11 13.19
N ALA A 640 40.48 23.04 13.77
CA ALA A 640 41.01 23.88 14.88
C ALA A 640 41.25 23.06 16.16
N ALA A 641 40.38 22.11 16.48
CA ALA A 641 40.46 21.31 17.71
C ALA A 641 41.52 20.20 17.67
N SER A 642 41.75 19.57 16.50
CA SER A 642 42.58 18.36 16.37
C SER A 642 43.94 18.59 15.72
N ALA A 643 44.24 19.77 15.22
CA ALA A 643 45.40 20.08 14.39
C ALA A 643 45.55 19.16 13.16
N LYS A 644 44.43 18.67 12.67
CA LYS A 644 44.29 17.83 11.45
C LYS A 644 43.72 18.67 10.32
N GLU A 645 44.03 18.27 9.09
CA GLU A 645 43.48 18.92 7.88
C GLU A 645 42.47 18.01 7.24
N PHE A 646 41.20 18.17 7.60
CA PHE A 646 40.05 17.55 6.88
C PHE A 646 39.56 18.54 5.83
N ASN A 647 39.22 18.00 4.67
CA ASN A 647 38.81 18.78 3.51
C ASN A 647 37.32 18.69 3.24
N THR A 648 36.69 17.55 3.58
CA THR A 648 35.28 17.32 3.28
C THR A 648 34.58 16.43 4.32
N LEU A 649 33.27 16.30 4.15
CA LEU A 649 32.40 15.37 4.87
C LEU A 649 31.88 14.29 3.92
N ALA A 650 32.03 13.03 4.32
CA ALA A 650 31.22 11.95 3.76
C ALA A 650 29.95 11.80 4.60
N ILE A 651 28.79 11.97 4.00
CA ILE A 651 27.49 11.86 4.66
C ILE A 651 27.14 10.37 4.76
N ASN A 652 27.23 9.80 5.95
CA ASN A 652 26.94 8.39 6.18
C ASN A 652 25.44 8.14 6.28
N GLN A 653 24.70 9.11 6.84
CA GLN A 653 23.25 9.11 6.96
C GLN A 653 22.72 10.54 7.13
N ALA A 654 21.65 10.87 6.41
CA ALA A 654 20.86 12.08 6.64
C ALA A 654 19.38 11.71 6.70
N ARG A 655 18.72 11.99 7.82
CA ARG A 655 17.30 11.72 8.05
C ARG A 655 16.54 13.01 8.28
N MET A 656 15.55 13.26 7.44
CA MET A 656 14.61 14.36 7.62
C MET A 656 13.37 13.87 8.34
N SER A 657 12.98 14.58 9.39
CA SER A 657 11.76 14.36 10.16
C SER A 657 10.85 15.57 10.04
N VAL A 658 9.57 15.34 9.70
CA VAL A 658 8.54 16.37 9.55
C VAL A 658 7.38 15.99 10.47
N TYR A 659 7.08 16.88 11.43
CA TYR A 659 6.19 16.59 12.55
C TYR A 659 4.78 17.15 12.29
N PHE A 660 3.76 16.40 12.71
CA PHE A 660 2.39 16.90 12.71
C PHE A 660 2.21 18.05 13.68
N ALA A 661 1.25 18.91 13.44
CA ALA A 661 0.87 19.96 14.36
C ALA A 661 0.46 19.36 15.72
N GLY A 662 0.88 19.98 16.83
CA GLY A 662 0.67 19.46 18.19
C GLY A 662 1.67 18.39 18.65
N SER A 663 2.56 17.90 17.77
CA SER A 663 3.69 17.06 18.15
C SER A 663 4.95 17.92 18.36
N ASN A 664 5.89 17.42 19.16
CA ASN A 664 7.18 18.02 19.38
C ASN A 664 8.32 16.98 19.27
N TYR A 665 9.57 17.41 19.41
CA TYR A 665 10.71 16.48 19.38
C TYR A 665 10.70 15.47 20.54
N ASP A 666 10.06 15.80 21.64
CA ASP A 666 9.83 14.89 22.76
C ASP A 666 8.49 14.17 22.60
N TRP A 667 8.51 13.12 21.79
CA TRP A 667 7.34 12.29 21.51
C TRP A 667 6.73 11.59 22.75
N GLN A 668 7.40 11.61 23.90
CA GLN A 668 6.89 11.05 25.15
C GLN A 668 5.92 12.01 25.84
N ASN A 669 6.01 13.29 25.54
CA ASN A 669 5.21 14.36 26.13
C ASN A 669 4.38 15.12 25.07
N LEU A 670 3.67 14.39 24.22
CA LEU A 670 2.77 14.98 23.21
C LEU A 670 1.61 15.73 23.88
N THR A 671 1.35 16.96 23.45
CA THR A 671 0.37 17.86 24.08
C THR A 671 -1.07 17.57 23.68
N ASP A 672 -1.33 17.15 22.46
CA ASP A 672 -2.67 16.82 21.95
C ASP A 672 -2.68 15.54 21.10
N VAL A 673 -2.61 14.41 21.80
CA VAL A 673 -2.52 13.08 21.20
C VAL A 673 -3.76 12.74 20.36
N LYS A 674 -4.95 13.15 20.81
CA LYS A 674 -6.19 12.85 20.11
C LYS A 674 -6.26 13.55 18.76
N HIS A 675 -6.03 14.85 18.74
CA HIS A 675 -6.05 15.66 17.53
C HIS A 675 -4.95 15.20 16.54
N MET A 676 -3.77 14.87 17.04
CA MET A 676 -2.69 14.35 16.22
C MET A 676 -3.03 12.98 15.59
N ILE A 677 -3.73 12.10 16.31
CA ILE A 677 -4.19 10.81 15.76
C ILE A 677 -5.20 11.06 14.64
N GLU A 678 -6.17 11.96 14.85
CA GLU A 678 -7.17 12.33 13.83
C GLU A 678 -6.49 12.91 12.59
N GLN A 679 -5.50 13.78 12.76
CA GLN A 679 -4.70 14.30 11.64
C GLN A 679 -3.95 13.18 10.89
N MET A 680 -3.29 12.26 11.62
CA MET A 680 -2.56 11.15 11.00
C MET A 680 -3.48 10.19 10.23
N ASP A 681 -4.71 10.00 10.69
CA ASP A 681 -5.69 9.14 10.02
C ASP A 681 -6.21 9.74 8.71
N ALA A 682 -6.31 11.07 8.63
CA ALA A 682 -6.68 11.79 7.41
C ALA A 682 -5.50 12.00 6.44
N SER A 683 -4.27 11.73 6.87
CA SER A 683 -3.06 12.10 6.15
C SER A 683 -2.68 11.11 5.06
N GLN A 684 -1.81 11.58 4.16
CA GLN A 684 -1.14 10.73 3.18
C GLN A 684 -0.39 9.60 3.89
N SER A 685 -0.58 8.37 3.46
CA SER A 685 0.08 7.20 4.07
C SER A 685 1.59 7.25 3.93
N ARG A 686 2.08 7.90 2.86
CA ARG A 686 3.48 8.04 2.52
C ARG A 686 3.73 9.33 1.75
N LEU A 687 4.87 9.98 2.02
CA LEU A 687 5.34 11.16 1.29
C LEU A 687 6.49 10.81 0.34
N GLY A 688 6.47 11.42 -0.84
CA GLY A 688 7.56 11.44 -1.80
C GLY A 688 8.31 12.79 -1.76
N LEU A 689 9.60 12.74 -2.06
CA LEU A 689 10.43 13.93 -2.28
C LEU A 689 10.89 13.98 -3.73
N TYR A 690 10.66 15.10 -4.38
CA TYR A 690 10.87 15.27 -5.82
C TYR A 690 11.81 16.44 -6.10
N THR A 691 12.72 16.27 -7.05
CA THR A 691 13.51 17.38 -7.63
C THR A 691 12.72 18.16 -8.68
N ASN A 692 11.70 17.53 -9.26
CA ASN A 692 10.75 18.14 -10.18
C ASN A 692 9.38 17.50 -9.98
N TYR A 693 8.46 18.21 -9.33
CA TYR A 693 7.13 17.69 -9.03
C TYR A 693 6.25 17.55 -10.26
N LYS A 694 6.37 18.45 -11.23
CA LYS A 694 5.65 18.41 -12.50
C LYS A 694 5.90 17.12 -13.29
N LYS A 695 7.14 16.60 -13.24
CA LYS A 695 7.55 15.36 -13.89
C LYS A 695 7.60 14.17 -12.95
N LEU A 696 7.25 14.35 -11.68
CA LEU A 696 7.37 13.37 -10.59
C LEU A 696 8.78 12.75 -10.52
N SER A 697 9.82 13.54 -10.84
CA SER A 697 11.20 13.09 -10.75
C SER A 697 11.66 13.13 -9.30
N GLY A 698 11.82 11.97 -8.67
CA GLY A 698 12.22 11.83 -7.27
C GLY A 698 13.66 12.30 -7.00
N ILE A 699 13.95 12.62 -5.73
CA ILE A 699 15.34 12.75 -5.28
C ILE A 699 16.06 11.40 -5.39
N THR A 700 17.38 11.41 -5.40
CA THR A 700 18.20 10.19 -5.60
C THR A 700 17.80 9.04 -4.66
N ASP A 701 17.59 9.35 -3.37
CA ASP A 701 17.23 8.35 -2.35
C ASP A 701 15.85 7.73 -2.61
N TYR A 702 14.88 8.54 -3.04
CA TYR A 702 13.54 8.09 -3.37
C TYR A 702 13.52 7.28 -4.67
N ALA A 703 14.18 7.78 -5.72
CA ALA A 703 14.27 7.12 -7.02
C ALA A 703 15.04 5.78 -6.91
N TYR A 704 16.16 5.75 -6.18
CA TYR A 704 16.92 4.53 -5.96
C TYR A 704 16.11 3.45 -5.21
N ALA A 705 15.39 3.85 -4.17
CA ALA A 705 14.54 2.95 -3.43
C ALA A 705 13.40 2.39 -4.29
N TYR A 706 12.87 3.19 -5.21
CA TYR A 706 11.79 2.78 -6.11
C TYR A 706 12.29 1.88 -7.25
N GLU A 707 13.40 2.25 -7.91
CA GLU A 707 13.90 1.57 -9.10
C GLU A 707 14.70 0.29 -8.81
N LYS A 708 15.47 0.25 -7.72
CA LYS A 708 16.48 -0.79 -7.49
C LYS A 708 16.05 -1.88 -6.50
N THR A 709 15.18 -1.60 -5.57
CA THR A 709 14.92 -2.53 -4.47
C THR A 709 13.51 -3.10 -4.43
N TYR A 710 12.57 -2.59 -5.21
CA TYR A 710 11.13 -2.90 -5.08
C TYR A 710 10.60 -2.82 -3.63
N SER A 711 11.45 -2.41 -2.69
CA SER A 711 11.17 -2.29 -1.27
C SER A 711 11.55 -0.90 -0.78
N THR A 712 10.81 0.09 -1.24
CA THR A 712 10.95 1.49 -0.86
C THR A 712 10.81 1.73 0.65
N THR A 713 10.24 0.76 1.39
CA THR A 713 10.04 0.82 2.83
C THR A 713 11.31 0.79 3.66
N LEU A 714 12.36 0.12 3.19
CA LEU A 714 13.54 -0.19 4.01
C LEU A 714 14.64 0.87 3.93
N THR A 715 14.69 1.65 2.85
CA THR A 715 15.78 2.61 2.61
C THR A 715 15.32 4.05 2.72
N TYR A 716 14.30 4.47 1.98
CA TYR A 716 13.82 5.85 1.96
C TYR A 716 12.90 6.18 3.14
N GLY A 717 11.99 5.29 3.52
CA GLY A 717 10.95 5.57 4.52
C GLY A 717 9.78 6.36 3.93
N GLY A 718 9.50 7.53 4.47
CA GLY A 718 8.39 8.40 4.06
C GLY A 718 7.03 8.04 4.66
N TYR A 719 6.93 6.98 5.46
CA TYR A 719 5.71 6.57 6.16
C TYR A 719 5.50 7.33 7.48
N ILE A 720 4.25 7.40 7.90
CA ILE A 720 3.89 7.97 9.20
C ILE A 720 4.47 7.13 10.33
N ASN A 721 5.31 7.72 11.13
CA ASN A 721 5.71 7.19 12.43
C ASN A 721 4.68 7.61 13.48
N ARG A 722 3.65 6.79 13.69
CA ARG A 722 2.52 7.10 14.57
C ARG A 722 2.92 7.27 16.03
N SER A 723 3.98 6.62 16.48
CA SER A 723 4.46 6.76 17.87
C SER A 723 5.20 8.07 18.12
N ARG A 724 5.67 8.74 17.08
CA ARG A 724 6.40 10.00 17.16
C ARG A 724 5.64 11.18 16.56
N GLY A 725 4.50 10.94 15.89
CA GLY A 725 3.72 11.97 15.22
C GLY A 725 4.49 12.67 14.10
N CYS A 726 5.22 11.92 13.27
CA CYS A 726 6.01 12.49 12.19
C CYS A 726 6.18 11.55 11.00
N TYR A 727 6.58 12.12 9.86
CA TYR A 727 7.20 11.37 8.77
C TYR A 727 8.71 11.38 8.92
N VAL A 728 9.37 10.29 8.54
CA VAL A 728 10.83 10.20 8.53
C VAL A 728 11.28 9.69 7.17
N MET A 729 12.15 10.47 6.51
CA MET A 729 12.66 10.18 5.16
C MET A 729 14.19 10.18 5.18
N ASP A 730 14.79 9.20 4.51
CA ASP A 730 16.22 9.17 4.25
C ASP A 730 16.54 10.05 3.04
N ILE A 731 17.45 11.01 3.22
CA ILE A 731 17.88 11.96 2.19
C ILE A 731 19.41 11.97 2.05
N THR A 732 20.06 10.85 2.40
CA THR A 732 21.53 10.73 2.50
C THR A 732 22.22 11.07 1.18
N GLY A 733 21.80 10.44 0.08
CA GLY A 733 22.40 10.67 -1.22
C GLY A 733 22.12 12.07 -1.77
N HIS A 734 20.94 12.60 -1.48
CA HIS A 734 20.56 13.96 -1.87
C HIS A 734 21.42 15.01 -1.15
N VAL A 735 21.58 14.88 0.16
CA VAL A 735 22.45 15.80 0.96
C VAL A 735 23.90 15.69 0.53
N GLN A 736 24.42 14.48 0.29
CA GLN A 736 25.77 14.30 -0.21
C GLN A 736 25.97 15.00 -1.57
N SER A 737 25.02 14.88 -2.49
CA SER A 737 25.08 15.51 -3.78
C SER A 737 25.08 17.05 -3.69
N MET A 738 24.20 17.61 -2.85
CA MET A 738 24.17 19.05 -2.61
C MET A 738 25.47 19.57 -1.98
N TRP A 739 26.03 18.80 -1.02
CA TRP A 739 27.29 19.12 -0.38
C TRP A 739 28.45 19.15 -1.38
N ASN A 740 28.51 18.19 -2.29
CA ASN A 740 29.52 18.16 -3.33
C ASN A 740 29.41 19.39 -4.26
N TYR A 741 28.21 19.75 -4.71
CA TYR A 741 27.99 20.96 -5.52
C TYR A 741 28.37 22.25 -4.77
N TYR A 742 28.10 22.31 -3.47
CA TYR A 742 28.50 23.45 -2.65
C TYR A 742 30.04 23.58 -2.61
N GLN A 743 30.75 22.48 -2.37
CA GLN A 743 32.22 22.49 -2.32
C GLN A 743 32.84 22.88 -3.66
N GLU A 744 32.34 22.32 -4.79
CA GLU A 744 32.75 22.68 -6.14
C GLU A 744 32.53 24.19 -6.40
N ALA A 745 31.39 24.72 -6.00
CA ALA A 745 31.07 26.14 -6.15
C ALA A 745 32.01 27.03 -5.32
N VAL A 746 32.29 26.65 -4.09
CA VAL A 746 33.22 27.40 -3.21
C VAL A 746 34.67 27.31 -3.72
N GLU A 747 35.09 26.18 -4.26
CA GLU A 747 36.43 26.03 -4.85
C GLU A 747 36.58 26.92 -6.11
N GLU A 748 35.52 27.03 -6.92
CA GLU A 748 35.52 27.81 -8.17
C GLU A 748 35.42 29.33 -7.90
N LEU A 749 34.49 29.75 -7.01
CA LEU A 749 34.13 31.15 -6.79
C LEU A 749 34.85 31.78 -5.60
N GLY A 750 35.35 30.98 -4.66
CA GLY A 750 35.90 31.36 -3.39
C GLY A 750 34.91 31.39 -2.23
N GLU A 751 35.38 31.19 -1.00
CA GLU A 751 34.57 31.16 0.25
C GLU A 751 33.78 32.44 0.53
N ASN A 752 34.23 33.59 0.02
CA ASN A 752 33.61 34.90 0.25
C ASN A 752 32.73 35.36 -0.93
N ALA A 753 32.47 34.50 -1.90
CA ALA A 753 31.53 34.78 -3.00
C ALA A 753 30.13 35.07 -2.47
N PRO A 754 29.33 35.92 -3.16
CA PRO A 754 27.94 36.13 -2.81
C PRO A 754 27.15 34.80 -2.78
N TRP A 755 26.30 34.66 -1.78
CA TRP A 755 25.51 33.43 -1.63
C TRP A 755 24.69 33.09 -2.90
N GLU A 756 24.13 34.09 -3.56
CA GLU A 756 23.31 33.93 -4.75
C GLU A 756 24.11 33.21 -5.86
N GLU A 757 25.35 33.53 -6.07
CA GLU A 757 26.23 32.90 -7.08
C GLU A 757 26.59 31.46 -6.70
N ILE A 758 26.85 31.18 -5.44
CA ILE A 758 27.08 29.84 -4.91
C ILE A 758 25.80 29.01 -5.05
N ALA A 759 24.66 29.57 -4.67
CA ALA A 759 23.36 28.89 -4.65
C ALA A 759 22.90 28.44 -6.04
N GLU A 760 23.20 29.22 -7.10
CA GLU A 760 22.91 28.85 -8.50
C GLU A 760 23.69 27.60 -8.97
N ARG A 761 24.86 27.34 -8.36
CA ARG A 761 25.68 26.16 -8.69
C ARG A 761 25.22 24.90 -7.96
N ILE A 762 24.53 25.02 -6.82
CA ILE A 762 24.01 23.89 -6.07
C ILE A 762 22.74 23.36 -6.72
N LYS A 763 22.92 22.45 -7.67
CA LYS A 763 21.80 21.74 -8.30
C LYS A 763 20.98 21.01 -7.25
N THR A 764 19.66 20.94 -7.44
CA THR A 764 18.75 20.20 -6.54
C THR A 764 18.62 20.76 -5.11
N ARG A 765 19.08 21.99 -4.84
CA ARG A 765 18.91 22.69 -3.56
C ARG A 765 17.43 22.86 -3.18
N THR A 766 16.56 22.94 -4.18
CA THR A 766 15.10 22.97 -4.02
C THR A 766 14.52 21.60 -4.33
N MET A 767 13.63 21.13 -3.48
CA MET A 767 12.85 19.91 -3.68
C MET A 767 11.39 20.12 -3.28
N TYR A 768 10.53 19.20 -3.69
CA TYR A 768 9.09 19.26 -3.45
C TYR A 768 8.67 18.07 -2.61
N MET A 769 7.94 18.33 -1.53
CA MET A 769 7.30 17.30 -0.69
C MET A 769 5.86 17.14 -1.15
N GLY A 770 5.55 16.01 -1.72
CA GLY A 770 4.23 15.67 -2.24
C GLY A 770 3.78 14.27 -1.84
N PRO A 771 2.56 13.87 -2.23
CA PRO A 771 2.13 12.49 -2.09
C PRO A 771 3.09 11.55 -2.84
N GLU A 772 3.28 10.35 -2.32
CA GLU A 772 3.90 9.27 -3.06
C GLU A 772 2.99 8.85 -4.24
N ALA A 773 3.53 8.20 -5.27
CA ALA A 773 2.82 7.91 -6.53
C ALA A 773 1.40 7.32 -6.33
N TYR A 774 1.23 6.40 -5.38
CA TYR A 774 -0.09 5.83 -5.06
C TYR A 774 -1.01 6.79 -4.30
N GLY A 775 -0.46 7.80 -3.62
CA GLY A 775 -1.20 8.83 -2.91
C GLY A 775 -1.61 10.04 -3.77
N LEU A 776 -1.08 10.15 -5.00
CA LEU A 776 -1.31 11.30 -5.88
C LEU A 776 -2.79 11.60 -6.12
N TYR A 777 -3.60 10.56 -6.22
CA TYR A 777 -5.04 10.67 -6.53
C TYR A 777 -5.94 10.31 -5.34
N THR A 778 -5.38 10.25 -4.11
CA THR A 778 -6.20 10.11 -2.90
C THR A 778 -6.67 11.47 -2.41
N GLN A 779 -7.81 11.52 -1.73
CA GLN A 779 -8.29 12.75 -1.10
C GLN A 779 -7.59 13.09 0.21
N ASN A 780 -6.66 12.24 0.67
CA ASN A 780 -5.92 12.44 1.89
C ASN A 780 -5.02 13.67 1.81
N TYR A 781 -4.83 14.32 2.94
CA TYR A 781 -3.96 15.48 3.07
C TYR A 781 -3.16 15.44 4.37
N SER A 782 -2.04 16.12 4.40
CA SER A 782 -1.20 16.24 5.61
C SER A 782 -0.93 17.71 5.89
N VAL A 783 -1.08 18.11 7.16
CA VAL A 783 -0.68 19.42 7.66
C VAL A 783 0.36 19.21 8.76
N MET A 784 1.54 19.78 8.56
CA MET A 784 2.70 19.53 9.40
C MET A 784 3.43 20.83 9.73
N GLN A 785 4.29 20.79 10.71
CA GLN A 785 5.18 21.90 11.02
C GLN A 785 6.26 22.02 9.94
N GLY A 786 6.56 23.24 9.53
CA GLY A 786 7.48 23.53 8.42
C GLY A 786 8.81 24.11 8.89
N MET A 787 9.16 25.27 8.37
CA MET A 787 10.43 25.92 8.67
C MET A 787 10.48 26.56 10.07
N THR A 788 11.68 26.74 10.63
CA THR A 788 11.91 27.53 11.84
C THR A 788 11.46 28.98 11.60
N PRO A 789 10.59 29.55 12.45
CA PRO A 789 10.21 30.95 12.35
C PRO A 789 11.40 31.91 12.62
N SER A 790 11.44 33.04 11.91
CA SER A 790 12.49 34.04 12.04
C SER A 790 12.09 35.22 12.93
N ASP A 791 10.86 35.23 13.43
CA ASP A 791 10.26 36.33 14.19
C ASP A 791 10.46 36.20 15.72
N GLY A 792 11.29 35.25 16.17
CA GLY A 792 11.53 34.98 17.59
C GLY A 792 10.37 34.24 18.29
N SER A 793 9.35 33.80 17.56
CA SER A 793 8.21 33.08 18.13
C SER A 793 8.49 31.60 18.40
N LEU A 794 9.70 31.09 18.12
CA LEU A 794 10.08 29.71 18.35
C LEU A 794 10.02 29.36 19.85
N THR A 795 9.30 28.29 20.17
CA THR A 795 9.22 27.73 21.51
C THR A 795 9.76 26.29 21.54
N LYS A 796 9.89 25.68 22.73
CA LYS A 796 10.31 24.27 22.86
C LYS A 796 9.24 23.28 22.41
N GLU A 797 8.00 23.73 22.34
CA GLU A 797 6.86 22.95 21.88
C GLU A 797 6.77 22.90 20.34
N ASP A 798 7.44 23.85 19.66
CA ASP A 798 7.53 23.83 18.20
C ASP A 798 8.48 22.72 17.75
N ALA A 799 8.12 22.01 16.71
CA ALA A 799 8.94 20.96 16.09
C ALA A 799 9.06 21.17 14.56
N PRO A 800 9.73 22.26 14.12
CA PRO A 800 9.99 22.47 12.70
C PRO A 800 10.76 21.29 12.08
N ILE A 801 10.87 21.28 10.76
CA ILE A 801 11.60 20.26 10.02
C ILE A 801 12.98 20.06 10.66
N LYS A 802 13.28 18.80 10.99
CA LYS A 802 14.54 18.39 11.60
C LYS A 802 15.31 17.47 10.66
N ILE A 803 16.61 17.72 10.51
CA ILE A 803 17.51 16.88 9.74
C ILE A 803 18.65 16.42 10.66
N ASP A 804 18.74 15.10 10.84
CA ASP A 804 19.78 14.45 11.62
C ASP A 804 20.84 13.88 10.66
N ILE A 805 22.10 14.31 10.82
CA ILE A 805 23.20 13.91 9.93
C ILE A 805 24.29 13.20 10.72
N ALA A 806 24.60 11.96 10.33
CA ALA A 806 25.81 11.26 10.71
C ALA A 806 26.83 11.38 9.58
N TYR A 807 28.05 11.76 9.88
CA TYR A 807 29.08 12.03 8.89
C TYR A 807 30.44 11.44 9.30
N THR A 808 31.34 11.35 8.33
CA THR A 808 32.76 11.07 8.53
C THR A 808 33.57 12.18 7.88
N LEU A 809 34.50 12.79 8.67
CA LEU A 809 35.47 13.72 8.18
C LEU A 809 36.52 13.02 7.34
N VAL A 810 36.80 13.53 6.16
CA VAL A 810 37.71 12.98 5.15
C VAL A 810 38.78 14.02 4.79
N LYS A 811 40.03 13.55 4.61
CA LYS A 811 41.13 14.36 4.13
C LYS A 811 41.10 14.54 2.61
#